data_03c2726c87d51cb1ee29aa9a5185d04d
#
_entry.id   03c2726c87d51cb1ee29aa9a5185d04d
#
_cell.length_a   1.000
_cell.length_b   1.000
_cell.length_c   1.000
_cell.angle_alpha   90.00
_cell.angle_beta   90.00
_cell.angle_gamma   90.00
#
_symmetry.space_group_name_H-M   'P 1'
#
loop_
_entity.id
_entity.type
_entity.pdbx_description
1 polymer ?
#
loop_
_entity_poly.entity_id
_entity_poly.type
_entity_poly.pdbx_seq_one_letter_code
_entity_poly.pdbx_strand_id
1 'polypeptide(L)'
;MRRHHTIAIQALALSLTALSVTALEAQVNWDVVRRSTESHLRPILSPRTPLAKWIGQSSTFCYHSLDSQGKRTYYIVNAATGQRELLLPSPSQFVRAFRTFSGDTTLQEEQLELSSLNFEGGQTRFFSFRGAGKKYYRYDRKTGQFASIDKPATSFDEQKPARTKALHPRYTVYGKGYNLYLKDSTTGELRQMTHEGEEAMSFTTQASADTLSTTPRGEWWGDVYLVELQDTRGVGDMTLVNPLSKPRPRAKTFRMPMPFDKHQPQTRLYRYDARTGQGGMVEEVNHFDGGSVSLQLRPDEGEVLFTRRSRLADTLQLCRLDVATGKSQVLITEAIHPHINLTLTGYRLLRNGQIIWWSERTGYGAYYLYDRNGKELRQLTSGHELVAAHIVHIDERAGTLTFAAYGGGTGNPYYRKYYQVGLNGKGQRCLTPDEADHELELAPSGEVGLLTTSRMDLPPRYSTLALKGRSGAHLFDSIPRSMLEAAGWQAPELVRVLSADGRTPLYGVLYRPAVIDSTKRYPLISNVYPGPQTDLVPRSFALDDNGNQSLANMGCYVLNVAARGSSPFRGRDFYCYSVGQLRDYPLADDKTAIEQIAKTHPIDLDRIGIYGHSGGGFQTMAAMCTYPDFYKVGFAASGNHDNNIYINWWGEVFHGSPKIPTTIELAPRLRGKLMLTVGGMDNNVPPASTYRLAQALIKAGKPFEFFLFPDARHDLESPYYTGLLRRFFGEHLLHLSAEDLQHISYK
;
A
#
# COMPACT_ATOMS: atom_id res chain seq x y z
N MET A 1 35.21 -21.21 -92.69
CA MET A 1 34.55 -20.28 -93.66
C MET A 1 33.42 -19.53 -93.01
N ARG A 2 33.54 -18.20 -92.97
CA ARG A 2 32.49 -17.16 -93.05
C ARG A 2 31.32 -17.27 -92.07
N ARG A 3 30.81 -16.24 -91.40
CA ARG A 3 31.02 -14.77 -91.41
C ARG A 3 30.35 -14.19 -90.18
N HIS A 4 30.87 -13.13 -89.67
CA HIS A 4 30.33 -12.27 -88.65
C HIS A 4 28.93 -11.72 -88.97
N HIS A 5 28.07 -11.59 -87.93
CA HIS A 5 27.13 -10.49 -87.84
C HIS A 5 27.08 -10.01 -86.40
N THR A 6 27.58 -8.82 -86.25
CA THR A 6 27.50 -7.98 -85.06
C THR A 6 26.09 -7.35 -84.95
N ILE A 7 25.36 -7.53 -83.87
CA ILE A 7 24.18 -6.74 -83.52
C ILE A 7 24.48 -6.07 -82.20
N ALA A 8 24.59 -4.75 -82.24
CA ALA A 8 24.68 -3.88 -81.08
C ALA A 8 23.31 -3.80 -80.41
N ILE A 9 23.23 -4.24 -79.16
CA ILE A 9 22.09 -4.02 -78.31
C ILE A 9 22.48 -2.87 -77.36
N GLN A 10 21.85 -1.70 -77.50
CA GLN A 10 21.92 -0.61 -76.58
C GLN A 10 21.29 -1.00 -75.23
N ALA A 11 22.14 -1.13 -74.22
CA ALA A 11 21.66 -1.32 -72.82
C ALA A 11 21.13 0.01 -72.32
N LEU A 12 19.82 0.11 -72.20
CA LEU A 12 19.12 1.19 -71.50
C LEU A 12 19.31 0.94 -69.96
N ALA A 13 20.24 1.69 -69.37
CA ALA A 13 20.39 1.67 -67.90
C ALA A 13 19.23 2.47 -67.29
N LEU A 14 18.18 1.79 -66.84
CA LEU A 14 17.22 2.34 -65.91
C LEU A 14 17.87 2.40 -64.50
N SER A 15 18.30 3.56 -64.12
CA SER A 15 18.66 3.88 -62.74
C SER A 15 17.36 3.90 -61.90
N LEU A 16 17.05 2.79 -61.24
CA LEU A 16 16.13 2.78 -60.12
C LEU A 16 16.80 3.50 -58.95
N THR A 17 16.53 4.78 -58.82
CA THR A 17 16.70 5.48 -57.55
C THR A 17 15.66 4.91 -56.58
N ALA A 18 16.09 3.98 -55.73
CA ALA A 18 15.35 3.60 -54.56
C ALA A 18 15.27 4.85 -53.67
N LEU A 19 14.16 5.56 -53.75
CA LEU A 19 13.78 6.47 -52.69
C LEU A 19 13.56 5.63 -51.43
N SER A 20 14.60 5.53 -50.61
CA SER A 20 14.43 5.19 -49.22
C SER A 20 13.58 6.26 -48.59
N VAL A 21 12.28 6.02 -48.52
CA VAL A 21 11.42 6.73 -47.59
C VAL A 21 11.89 6.30 -46.20
N THR A 22 12.88 7.00 -45.67
CA THR A 22 13.12 7.00 -44.24
C THR A 22 11.86 7.56 -43.65
N ALA A 23 10.99 6.66 -43.16
CA ALA A 23 9.96 7.09 -42.22
C ALA A 23 10.70 7.87 -41.13
N LEU A 24 10.47 9.18 -41.05
CA LEU A 24 10.88 9.95 -39.89
C LEU A 24 10.16 9.28 -38.70
N GLU A 25 10.85 8.37 -38.01
CA GLU A 25 10.41 7.90 -36.71
C GLU A 25 10.25 9.15 -35.84
N ALA A 26 9.08 9.29 -35.24
CA ALA A 26 8.81 10.45 -34.42
C ALA A 26 9.77 10.40 -33.22
N GLN A 27 10.76 11.29 -33.23
CA GLN A 27 11.74 11.42 -32.17
C GLN A 27 11.02 11.66 -30.84
N VAL A 28 11.41 10.94 -29.78
CA VAL A 28 10.82 11.10 -28.45
C VAL A 28 11.06 12.51 -27.94
N ASN A 29 10.02 13.18 -27.49
CA ASN A 29 10.19 14.47 -26.82
C ASN A 29 10.61 14.26 -25.36
N TRP A 30 11.90 14.12 -25.14
CA TRP A 30 12.48 13.84 -23.82
C TRP A 30 12.24 14.94 -22.79
N ASP A 31 11.96 16.17 -23.21
CA ASP A 31 11.57 17.23 -22.29
C ASP A 31 10.18 16.95 -21.70
N VAL A 32 9.23 16.51 -22.51
CA VAL A 32 7.90 16.08 -22.04
C VAL A 32 8.01 14.89 -21.10
N VAL A 33 8.84 13.90 -21.43
CA VAL A 33 9.08 12.73 -20.56
C VAL A 33 9.60 13.17 -19.18
N ARG A 34 10.62 14.03 -19.16
CA ARG A 34 11.20 14.55 -17.89
C ARG A 34 10.21 15.36 -17.08
N ARG A 35 9.47 16.27 -17.71
CA ARG A 35 8.49 17.13 -17.03
C ARG A 35 7.29 16.38 -16.45
N SER A 36 6.95 15.23 -16.99
CA SER A 36 5.85 14.39 -16.47
C SER A 36 6.27 13.44 -15.34
N THR A 37 7.55 13.36 -14.99
CA THR A 37 8.02 12.50 -13.91
C THR A 37 7.58 13.03 -12.54
N GLU A 38 7.39 12.10 -11.60
CA GLU A 38 7.07 12.44 -10.22
C GLU A 38 8.16 13.30 -9.57
N SER A 39 9.44 13.03 -9.86
CA SER A 39 10.57 13.81 -9.34
C SER A 39 10.54 15.27 -9.78
N HIS A 40 10.02 15.57 -10.97
CA HIS A 40 9.81 16.93 -11.45
C HIS A 40 8.59 17.60 -10.82
N LEU A 41 7.46 16.88 -10.74
CA LEU A 41 6.17 17.44 -10.33
C LEU A 41 5.99 17.52 -8.81
N ARG A 42 6.60 16.60 -8.04
CA ARG A 42 6.48 16.56 -6.58
C ARG A 42 6.95 17.84 -5.88
N PRO A 43 8.09 18.46 -6.21
CA PRO A 43 8.50 19.73 -5.63
C PRO A 43 7.53 20.90 -5.89
N ILE A 44 6.72 20.83 -6.97
CA ILE A 44 5.72 21.82 -7.31
C ILE A 44 4.44 21.59 -6.49
N LEU A 45 4.05 20.33 -6.30
CA LEU A 45 2.83 19.94 -5.58
C LEU A 45 2.99 20.01 -4.06
N SER A 46 4.05 19.40 -3.51
CA SER A 46 4.20 19.17 -2.07
C SER A 46 4.07 20.44 -1.22
N PRO A 47 4.65 21.60 -1.59
CA PRO A 47 4.49 22.80 -0.80
C PRO A 47 3.05 23.33 -0.76
N ARG A 48 2.20 22.91 -1.71
CA ARG A 48 0.81 23.36 -1.86
C ARG A 48 -0.19 22.39 -1.23
N THR A 49 0.26 21.21 -0.83
CA THR A 49 -0.58 20.28 -0.07
C THR A 49 -0.78 20.82 1.34
N PRO A 50 -2.01 21.12 1.77
CA PRO A 50 -2.26 21.63 3.10
C PRO A 50 -1.84 20.63 4.17
N LEU A 51 -0.88 21.01 5.00
CA LEU A 51 -0.53 20.29 6.21
C LEU A 51 -1.32 20.87 7.36
N ALA A 52 -2.46 20.29 7.64
CA ALA A 52 -3.34 20.75 8.71
C ALA A 52 -2.81 20.30 10.07
N LYS A 53 -2.84 21.20 11.03
CA LYS A 53 -2.47 20.94 12.42
C LYS A 53 -3.65 21.27 13.33
N TRP A 54 -4.20 20.25 13.97
CA TRP A 54 -5.30 20.41 14.92
C TRP A 54 -4.86 21.22 16.15
N ILE A 55 -5.75 22.08 16.63
CA ILE A 55 -5.51 22.94 17.79
C ILE A 55 -6.12 22.29 19.03
N GLY A 56 -5.30 21.56 19.78
CA GLY A 56 -5.74 20.79 20.95
C GLY A 56 -6.80 19.73 20.61
N GLN A 57 -7.80 19.58 21.48
CA GLN A 57 -8.94 18.67 21.29
C GLN A 57 -10.11 19.34 20.55
N SER A 58 -9.89 20.50 19.94
CA SER A 58 -10.96 21.27 19.31
C SER A 58 -11.26 20.80 17.89
N SER A 59 -12.35 21.33 17.33
CA SER A 59 -12.69 21.19 15.91
C SER A 59 -12.02 22.27 15.04
N THR A 60 -10.91 22.85 15.51
CA THR A 60 -10.19 23.93 14.82
C THR A 60 -8.79 23.46 14.45
N PHE A 61 -8.34 23.80 13.24
CA PHE A 61 -6.98 23.50 12.78
C PHE A 61 -6.32 24.72 12.15
N CYS A 62 -5.00 24.70 12.09
CA CYS A 62 -4.19 25.65 11.34
C CYS A 62 -3.55 24.95 10.14
N TYR A 63 -3.52 25.62 9.00
CA TYR A 63 -2.79 25.19 7.82
C TYR A 63 -2.20 26.38 7.09
N HIS A 64 -1.31 26.14 6.13
CA HIS A 64 -0.88 27.17 5.20
C HIS A 64 -1.23 26.79 3.76
N SER A 65 -1.46 27.82 2.94
CA SER A 65 -1.65 27.73 1.51
C SER A 65 -0.57 28.56 0.81
N LEU A 66 -0.17 28.14 -0.40
CA LEU A 66 0.74 28.89 -1.26
C LEU A 66 0.00 29.43 -2.47
N ASP A 67 0.17 30.71 -2.75
CA ASP A 67 -0.33 31.31 -3.98
C ASP A 67 0.54 30.91 -5.20
N SER A 68 0.17 31.41 -6.38
CA SER A 68 0.87 31.13 -7.65
C SER A 68 2.32 31.61 -7.65
N GLN A 69 2.67 32.58 -6.82
CA GLN A 69 4.01 33.15 -6.68
C GLN A 69 4.84 32.47 -5.58
N GLY A 70 4.25 31.49 -4.87
CA GLY A 70 4.90 30.76 -3.78
C GLY A 70 4.84 31.48 -2.43
N LYS A 71 4.07 32.56 -2.31
CA LYS A 71 3.86 33.26 -1.05
C LYS A 71 2.97 32.44 -0.12
N ARG A 72 3.44 32.20 1.11
CA ARG A 72 2.76 31.39 2.11
C ARG A 72 1.82 32.25 2.96
N THR A 73 0.58 31.78 3.10
CA THR A 73 -0.45 32.39 3.96
C THR A 73 -0.97 31.35 4.94
N TYR A 74 -0.98 31.68 6.23
CA TYR A 74 -1.46 30.80 7.28
C TYR A 74 -2.92 31.13 7.64
N TYR A 75 -3.71 30.07 7.79
CA TYR A 75 -5.14 30.15 8.11
C TYR A 75 -5.47 29.32 9.34
N ILE A 76 -6.46 29.79 10.10
CA ILE A 76 -7.17 29.03 11.11
C ILE A 76 -8.55 28.71 10.55
N VAL A 77 -8.96 27.45 10.65
CA VAL A 77 -10.26 26.97 10.16
C VAL A 77 -11.02 26.30 11.28
N ASN A 78 -12.26 26.72 11.49
CA ASN A 78 -13.21 25.97 12.28
C ASN A 78 -13.85 24.90 11.39
N ALA A 79 -13.50 23.64 11.60
CA ALA A 79 -13.93 22.54 10.74
C ALA A 79 -15.45 22.25 10.85
N ALA A 80 -16.10 22.63 11.95
CA ALA A 80 -17.54 22.40 12.12
C ALA A 80 -18.39 23.40 11.32
N THR A 81 -17.88 24.62 11.11
CA THR A 81 -18.61 25.70 10.44
C THR A 81 -18.05 26.05 9.06
N GLY A 82 -16.83 25.59 8.73
CA GLY A 82 -16.10 26.00 7.54
C GLY A 82 -15.55 27.42 7.58
N GLN A 83 -15.71 28.16 8.69
CA GLN A 83 -15.18 29.51 8.82
C GLN A 83 -13.66 29.52 8.80
N ARG A 84 -13.08 30.40 8.02
CA ARG A 84 -11.64 30.57 7.84
C ARG A 84 -11.21 32.00 8.19
N GLU A 85 -10.17 32.14 9.00
CA GLU A 85 -9.54 33.42 9.33
C GLU A 85 -8.02 33.38 9.10
N LEU A 86 -7.40 34.53 8.93
CA LEU A 86 -5.94 34.62 8.83
C LEU A 86 -5.29 34.39 10.20
N LEU A 87 -4.28 33.52 10.28
CA LEU A 87 -3.45 33.40 11.48
C LEU A 87 -2.72 34.71 11.78
N LEU A 88 -2.19 35.34 10.73
CA LEU A 88 -1.48 36.62 10.76
C LEU A 88 -2.19 37.61 9.81
N PRO A 89 -2.98 38.56 10.34
CA PRO A 89 -3.65 39.58 9.50
C PRO A 89 -2.67 40.43 8.70
N SER A 90 -1.46 40.68 9.24
CA SER A 90 -0.38 41.44 8.58
C SER A 90 0.96 40.72 8.75
N PRO A 91 1.34 39.83 7.82
CA PRO A 91 2.64 39.15 7.83
C PRO A 91 3.83 40.13 7.92
N SER A 92 3.79 41.25 7.20
CA SER A 92 4.84 42.28 7.20
C SER A 92 5.05 42.92 8.58
N GLN A 93 3.94 43.21 9.27
CA GLN A 93 4.03 43.75 10.63
C GLN A 93 4.58 42.70 11.61
N PHE A 94 4.13 41.46 11.48
CA PHE A 94 4.64 40.34 12.29
C PHE A 94 6.15 40.16 12.11
N VAL A 95 6.65 40.09 10.89
CA VAL A 95 8.08 39.91 10.61
C VAL A 95 8.91 41.09 11.13
N ARG A 96 8.46 42.33 10.91
CA ARG A 96 9.14 43.53 11.43
C ARG A 96 9.21 43.53 12.96
N ALA A 97 8.07 43.28 13.62
CA ALA A 97 8.00 43.24 15.07
C ALA A 97 8.86 42.11 15.66
N PHE A 98 8.86 40.93 15.01
CA PHE A 98 9.70 39.82 15.40
C PHE A 98 11.20 40.13 15.30
N ARG A 99 11.65 40.73 14.18
CA ARG A 99 13.04 41.13 14.00
C ARG A 99 13.47 42.17 15.05
N THR A 100 12.61 43.13 15.35
CA THR A 100 12.90 44.13 16.39
C THR A 100 13.02 43.48 17.79
N PHE A 101 12.16 42.52 18.08
CA PHE A 101 12.15 41.82 19.38
C PHE A 101 13.33 40.87 19.56
N SER A 102 13.62 40.06 18.53
CA SER A 102 14.53 38.90 18.66
C SER A 102 15.92 39.14 18.08
N GLY A 103 16.09 40.15 17.22
CA GLY A 103 17.29 40.33 16.39
C GLY A 103 17.45 39.26 15.29
N ASP A 104 16.51 38.33 15.15
CA ASP A 104 16.52 37.23 14.18
C ASP A 104 15.97 37.71 12.84
N THR A 105 16.82 37.66 11.80
CA THR A 105 16.48 38.07 10.43
C THR A 105 16.16 36.89 9.51
N THR A 106 16.08 35.66 10.05
CA THR A 106 15.84 34.46 9.22
C THR A 106 14.41 34.38 8.69
N LEU A 107 13.41 34.95 9.41
CA LEU A 107 12.07 35.06 8.88
C LEU A 107 11.98 36.17 7.82
N GLN A 108 11.56 35.77 6.62
CA GLN A 108 11.33 36.67 5.48
C GLN A 108 9.84 36.76 5.21
N GLU A 109 9.38 37.95 4.77
CA GLU A 109 7.97 38.18 4.48
C GLU A 109 7.48 37.37 3.27
N GLU A 110 8.31 37.32 2.23
CA GLU A 110 8.01 36.66 0.97
C GLU A 110 7.95 35.12 1.13
N GLN A 111 8.76 34.59 2.05
CA GLN A 111 8.88 33.15 2.30
C GLN A 111 8.64 32.85 3.80
N LEU A 112 7.60 33.45 4.38
CA LEU A 112 7.30 33.28 5.80
C LEU A 112 7.05 31.80 6.12
N GLU A 113 7.96 31.19 6.89
CA GLU A 113 7.85 29.81 7.35
C GLU A 113 7.91 29.74 8.87
N LEU A 114 6.76 29.39 9.48
CA LEU A 114 6.64 29.17 10.92
C LEU A 114 6.97 27.74 11.26
N SER A 115 8.25 27.42 11.45
CA SER A 115 8.67 26.06 11.80
C SER A 115 8.29 25.71 13.25
N SER A 116 7.93 24.45 13.48
CA SER A 116 7.49 23.96 14.80
C SER A 116 6.32 24.76 15.40
N LEU A 117 5.38 25.20 14.55
CA LEU A 117 4.18 25.93 14.99
C LEU A 117 3.40 25.10 16.00
N ASN A 118 3.06 25.68 17.16
CA ASN A 118 2.31 25.03 18.20
C ASN A 118 1.35 26.03 18.89
N PHE A 119 0.17 25.55 19.32
CA PHE A 119 -0.87 26.35 19.96
C PHE A 119 -0.99 25.98 21.44
N GLU A 120 -0.85 26.97 22.31
CA GLU A 120 -0.88 26.75 23.75
C GLU A 120 -2.31 26.53 24.27
N GLY A 121 -2.48 25.55 25.16
CA GLY A 121 -3.75 25.25 25.81
C GLY A 121 -4.92 24.96 24.87
N GLY A 122 -4.64 24.59 23.63
CA GLY A 122 -5.68 24.29 22.63
C GLY A 122 -6.48 25.52 22.18
N GLN A 123 -5.94 26.72 22.34
CA GLN A 123 -6.58 27.99 21.96
C GLN A 123 -5.82 28.70 20.85
N THR A 124 -6.52 29.49 20.06
CA THR A 124 -5.95 30.20 18.90
C THR A 124 -5.26 31.51 19.27
N ARG A 125 -5.36 32.01 20.51
CA ARG A 125 -4.78 33.29 20.93
C ARG A 125 -3.26 33.26 20.91
N PHE A 126 -2.65 32.22 21.47
CA PHE A 126 -1.21 32.11 21.59
C PHE A 126 -0.68 30.99 20.70
N PHE A 127 0.35 31.28 19.94
CA PHE A 127 1.10 30.23 19.29
C PHE A 127 2.61 30.42 19.50
N SER A 128 3.34 29.35 19.46
CA SER A 128 4.79 29.32 19.50
C SER A 128 5.37 28.75 18.21
N PHE A 129 6.59 29.17 17.88
CA PHE A 129 7.33 28.73 16.70
C PHE A 129 8.82 28.76 17.00
N ARG A 130 9.60 28.08 16.17
CA ARG A 130 11.05 28.02 16.27
C ARG A 130 11.69 29.04 15.32
N GLY A 131 12.55 29.93 15.85
CA GLY A 131 13.42 30.83 15.11
C GLY A 131 14.84 30.29 14.97
N ALA A 132 15.78 31.20 14.61
CA ALA A 132 17.18 30.88 14.46
C ALA A 132 17.80 30.31 15.74
N GLY A 133 18.87 29.53 15.60
CA GLY A 133 19.61 28.96 16.74
C GLY A 133 18.83 28.00 17.62
N LYS A 134 17.72 27.41 17.10
CA LYS A 134 16.81 26.53 17.84
C LYS A 134 16.10 27.21 19.02
N LYS A 135 16.01 28.53 19.05
CA LYS A 135 15.25 29.30 20.03
C LYS A 135 13.76 29.24 19.74
N TYR A 136 12.93 29.27 20.78
CA TYR A 136 11.48 29.24 20.64
C TYR A 136 10.90 30.56 21.12
N TYR A 137 9.84 31.00 20.41
CA TYR A 137 9.15 32.26 20.65
C TYR A 137 7.66 32.02 20.69
N ARG A 138 6.97 32.72 21.62
CA ARG A 138 5.53 32.78 21.70
C ARG A 138 5.04 34.13 21.18
N TYR A 139 3.92 34.11 20.45
CA TYR A 139 3.24 35.28 19.96
C TYR A 139 1.81 35.36 20.48
N ASP A 140 1.40 36.49 21.02
CA ASP A 140 0.01 36.79 21.39
C ASP A 140 -0.69 37.51 20.23
N ARG A 141 -1.58 36.81 19.54
CA ARG A 141 -2.33 37.34 18.40
C ARG A 141 -3.22 38.56 18.76
N LYS A 142 -3.65 38.70 20.02
CA LYS A 142 -4.48 39.80 20.49
C LYS A 142 -3.68 41.09 20.68
N THR A 143 -2.48 40.99 21.25
CA THR A 143 -1.66 42.16 21.61
C THR A 143 -0.53 42.43 20.62
N GLY A 144 -0.18 41.45 19.76
CA GLY A 144 0.97 41.54 18.85
C GLY A 144 2.32 41.39 19.53
N GLN A 145 2.38 40.95 20.77
CA GLN A 145 3.60 40.85 21.58
C GLN A 145 4.27 39.51 21.46
N PHE A 146 5.62 39.52 21.53
CA PHE A 146 6.46 38.31 21.56
C PHE A 146 7.03 38.07 22.94
N ALA A 147 7.29 36.80 23.25
CA ALA A 147 8.08 36.36 24.39
C ALA A 147 9.02 35.23 23.99
N SER A 148 10.25 35.24 24.54
CA SER A 148 11.13 34.07 24.44
C SER A 148 10.66 33.02 25.42
N ILE A 149 10.64 31.75 24.98
CA ILE A 149 10.21 30.62 25.81
C ILE A 149 11.18 29.44 25.65
N ASP A 150 11.15 28.53 26.60
CA ASP A 150 11.78 27.22 26.45
C ASP A 150 11.08 26.40 25.35
N LYS A 151 11.72 25.30 24.92
CA LYS A 151 11.08 24.39 23.97
C LYS A 151 9.70 24.01 24.51
N PRO A 152 8.59 24.28 23.78
CA PRO A 152 7.26 23.90 24.24
C PRO A 152 7.21 22.40 24.50
N ALA A 153 6.50 21.99 25.54
CA ALA A 153 6.11 20.60 25.67
C ALA A 153 5.43 20.19 24.35
N THR A 154 5.86 19.06 23.81
CA THR A 154 5.47 18.59 22.49
C THR A 154 3.97 18.71 22.24
N SER A 155 3.61 19.13 21.04
CA SER A 155 2.22 19.26 20.63
C SER A 155 1.51 17.90 20.68
N PHE A 156 0.20 17.94 20.75
CA PHE A 156 -0.69 16.78 20.79
C PHE A 156 -0.44 15.71 19.70
N ASP A 157 0.17 16.08 18.58
CA ASP A 157 0.58 15.15 17.49
C ASP A 157 1.61 14.10 17.95
N GLU A 158 2.36 14.35 19.02
CA GLU A 158 3.25 13.36 19.61
C GLU A 158 2.54 12.52 20.69
N GLN A 159 1.33 12.89 21.06
CA GLN A 159 0.43 12.12 21.91
C GLN A 159 -0.57 11.27 21.08
N LYS A 160 -0.20 10.72 19.92
CA LYS A 160 -0.78 9.43 19.59
C LYS A 160 -0.45 8.55 20.78
N PRO A 161 -1.44 7.94 21.46
CA PRO A 161 -1.11 7.00 22.50
C PRO A 161 -0.22 5.95 21.81
N ALA A 162 1.08 6.13 21.94
CA ALA A 162 1.96 4.99 21.84
C ALA A 162 1.25 3.99 22.76
N ARG A 163 0.89 2.80 22.26
CA ARG A 163 0.49 1.71 23.12
C ARG A 163 1.59 1.61 24.16
N THR A 164 1.46 2.37 25.24
CA THR A 164 2.34 2.25 26.38
C THR A 164 2.01 0.88 26.92
N LYS A 165 2.91 -0.08 26.70
CA LYS A 165 2.85 -1.37 27.35
C LYS A 165 2.56 -1.07 28.82
N ALA A 166 1.50 -1.67 29.35
CA ALA A 166 1.15 -1.47 30.76
C ALA A 166 2.36 -1.82 31.61
N LEU A 167 2.93 -0.81 32.27
CA LEU A 167 4.04 -1.02 33.18
C LEU A 167 3.47 -1.58 34.50
N HIS A 168 4.05 -2.64 35.00
CA HIS A 168 3.67 -3.13 36.31
C HIS A 168 4.34 -2.28 37.40
N PRO A 169 3.61 -1.80 38.43
CA PRO A 169 4.16 -0.89 39.44
C PRO A 169 5.31 -1.50 40.25
N ARG A 170 5.33 -2.81 40.40
CA ARG A 170 6.31 -3.55 41.22
C ARG A 170 7.32 -4.34 40.40
N TYR A 171 6.93 -4.88 39.24
CA TYR A 171 7.73 -5.84 38.51
C TYR A 171 8.22 -5.29 37.20
N THR A 172 9.51 -5.59 36.88
CA THR A 172 10.08 -5.30 35.56
C THR A 172 10.58 -6.60 34.92
N VAL A 173 10.21 -6.82 33.66
CA VAL A 173 10.63 -8.01 32.90
C VAL A 173 11.78 -7.67 31.98
N TYR A 174 12.80 -8.52 31.97
CA TYR A 174 13.99 -8.42 31.13
C TYR A 174 14.14 -9.67 30.28
N GLY A 175 14.72 -9.52 29.09
CA GLY A 175 15.17 -10.63 28.27
C GLY A 175 16.65 -10.89 28.44
N LYS A 176 17.07 -12.15 28.48
CA LYS A 176 18.47 -12.57 28.38
C LYS A 176 18.55 -13.89 27.61
N GLY A 177 19.39 -13.91 26.56
CA GLY A 177 19.36 -15.03 25.63
C GLY A 177 17.96 -15.13 25.01
N TYR A 178 17.39 -16.30 25.06
CA TYR A 178 16.02 -16.57 24.54
C TYR A 178 14.94 -16.54 25.63
N ASN A 179 15.30 -16.23 26.89
CA ASN A 179 14.43 -16.38 28.07
C ASN A 179 14.15 -15.05 28.78
N LEU A 180 13.11 -15.06 29.63
CA LEU A 180 12.66 -13.91 30.42
C LEU A 180 13.07 -14.01 31.87
N TYR A 181 13.31 -12.85 32.49
CA TYR A 181 13.69 -12.65 33.89
C TYR A 181 12.83 -11.56 34.51
N LEU A 182 12.33 -11.77 35.71
CA LEU A 182 11.54 -10.85 36.50
C LEU A 182 12.43 -10.21 37.57
N LYS A 183 12.43 -8.89 37.63
CA LYS A 183 13.01 -8.11 38.74
C LYS A 183 11.90 -7.51 39.58
N ASP A 184 11.90 -7.81 40.88
CA ASP A 184 11.04 -7.18 41.88
C ASP A 184 11.71 -5.87 42.35
N SER A 185 11.07 -4.71 42.11
CA SER A 185 11.58 -3.40 42.51
C SER A 185 11.59 -3.18 44.03
N THR A 186 10.80 -3.93 44.78
CA THR A 186 10.71 -3.84 46.26
C THR A 186 11.85 -4.59 46.95
N THR A 187 12.16 -5.81 46.47
CA THR A 187 13.16 -6.69 47.09
C THR A 187 14.51 -6.64 46.36
N GLY A 188 14.53 -6.17 45.11
CA GLY A 188 15.70 -6.23 44.22
C GLY A 188 15.96 -7.63 43.67
N GLU A 189 15.17 -8.63 44.03
CA GLU A 189 15.32 -10.03 43.61
C GLU A 189 15.14 -10.14 42.07
N LEU A 190 16.00 -10.95 41.44
CA LEU A 190 15.91 -11.31 40.02
C LEU A 190 15.60 -12.80 39.92
N ARG A 191 14.45 -13.15 39.31
CA ARG A 191 14.02 -14.53 39.10
C ARG A 191 13.93 -14.84 37.60
N GLN A 192 14.33 -16.04 37.20
CA GLN A 192 14.07 -16.53 35.84
C GLN A 192 12.61 -16.96 35.71
N MET A 193 11.94 -16.45 34.64
CA MET A 193 10.51 -16.73 34.39
C MET A 193 10.31 -17.88 33.42
N THR A 194 11.20 -18.01 32.42
CA THR A 194 11.08 -19.02 31.35
C THR A 194 12.39 -19.77 31.20
N HIS A 195 12.30 -21.05 30.81
CA HIS A 195 13.46 -21.94 30.65
C HIS A 195 13.48 -22.61 29.28
N GLU A 196 12.37 -22.51 28.53
CA GLU A 196 12.14 -23.21 27.26
C GLU A 196 12.59 -22.43 26.05
N GLY A 197 13.14 -21.22 26.26
CA GLY A 197 13.57 -20.33 25.16
C GLY A 197 14.76 -20.89 24.40
N GLU A 198 14.62 -20.94 23.07
CA GLU A 198 15.63 -21.37 22.11
C GLU A 198 15.55 -20.53 20.82
N GLU A 199 16.49 -20.70 19.89
CA GLU A 199 16.56 -19.89 18.65
C GLU A 199 15.26 -19.94 17.83
N ALA A 200 14.64 -21.11 17.73
CA ALA A 200 13.40 -21.32 16.98
C ALA A 200 12.14 -20.96 17.78
N MET A 201 12.25 -20.67 19.09
CA MET A 201 11.15 -20.25 19.96
C MET A 201 11.65 -19.29 21.03
N SER A 202 11.68 -18.00 20.74
CA SER A 202 12.27 -17.00 21.61
C SER A 202 11.22 -16.12 22.30
N PHE A 203 11.38 -15.92 23.61
CA PHE A 203 10.63 -14.97 24.43
C PHE A 203 11.15 -13.53 24.30
N THR A 204 12.26 -13.32 23.59
CA THR A 204 12.94 -12.03 23.48
C THR A 204 12.95 -11.53 22.05
N THR A 205 13.09 -10.20 21.86
CA THR A 205 13.20 -9.59 20.53
C THR A 205 14.61 -9.64 19.94
N GLN A 206 15.63 -9.84 20.80
CA GLN A 206 17.04 -9.97 20.39
C GLN A 206 17.60 -11.27 20.95
N ALA A 207 17.69 -12.26 20.09
CA ALA A 207 17.97 -13.63 20.45
C ALA A 207 19.38 -13.90 21.00
N SER A 208 20.34 -13.02 20.85
CA SER A 208 21.75 -13.33 21.13
C SER A 208 22.40 -12.47 22.22
N ALA A 209 21.65 -11.68 22.97
CA ALA A 209 22.22 -10.85 24.02
C ALA A 209 22.42 -11.66 25.32
N ASP A 210 23.67 -11.92 25.68
CA ASP A 210 24.04 -12.51 26.98
C ASP A 210 23.84 -11.53 28.16
N THR A 211 23.38 -10.32 27.87
CA THR A 211 23.07 -9.29 28.86
C THR A 211 21.58 -9.09 29.02
N LEU A 212 21.14 -8.68 30.20
CA LEU A 212 19.74 -8.32 30.45
C LEU A 212 19.32 -7.14 29.55
N SER A 213 18.25 -7.31 28.80
CA SER A 213 17.63 -6.31 27.93
C SER A 213 16.30 -5.87 28.49
N THR A 214 15.94 -4.58 28.29
CA THR A 214 14.67 -4.02 28.75
C THR A 214 13.52 -4.14 27.75
N THR A 215 13.67 -4.87 26.64
CA THR A 215 12.68 -5.00 25.57
C THR A 215 12.10 -6.43 25.43
N PRO A 216 11.39 -6.96 26.44
CA PRO A 216 10.68 -8.22 26.31
C PRO A 216 9.39 -8.05 25.48
N ARG A 217 8.89 -9.15 24.89
CA ARG A 217 7.72 -9.13 24.01
C ARG A 217 6.39 -9.06 24.73
N GLY A 218 6.23 -9.46 25.94
CA GLY A 218 4.94 -9.62 26.62
C GLY A 218 4.32 -8.35 27.19
N GLU A 219 3.15 -8.51 27.77
CA GLU A 219 2.36 -7.47 28.43
C GLU A 219 1.79 -7.98 29.75
N TRP A 220 1.50 -7.05 30.67
CA TRP A 220 0.91 -7.39 31.97
C TRP A 220 -0.62 -7.44 31.92
N TRP A 221 -1.17 -8.46 32.60
CA TRP A 221 -2.59 -8.57 32.93
C TRP A 221 -2.73 -8.74 34.45
N GLY A 222 -2.92 -7.66 35.17
CA GLY A 222 -2.74 -7.65 36.61
C GLY A 222 -1.33 -8.11 36.99
N ASP A 223 -1.22 -9.12 37.86
CA ASP A 223 0.06 -9.72 38.24
C ASP A 223 0.52 -10.88 37.30
N VAL A 224 -0.22 -11.14 36.23
CA VAL A 224 0.15 -12.16 35.23
C VAL A 224 0.81 -11.51 34.04
N TYR A 225 1.99 -11.98 33.68
CA TYR A 225 2.70 -11.59 32.47
C TYR A 225 2.36 -12.57 31.35
N LEU A 226 1.85 -12.04 30.24
CA LEU A 226 1.50 -12.79 29.04
C LEU A 226 2.50 -12.48 27.93
N VAL A 227 3.02 -13.49 27.27
CA VAL A 227 3.94 -13.33 26.14
C VAL A 227 3.55 -14.21 24.97
N GLU A 228 3.41 -13.58 23.79
CA GLU A 228 3.18 -14.25 22.52
C GLU A 228 4.49 -14.73 21.92
N LEU A 229 4.52 -15.98 21.51
CA LEU A 229 5.68 -16.66 20.96
C LEU A 229 5.39 -17.14 19.53
N GLN A 230 6.36 -16.94 18.64
CA GLN A 230 6.40 -17.64 17.37
C GLN A 230 7.25 -18.90 17.54
N ASP A 231 6.61 -20.06 17.46
CA ASP A 231 7.27 -21.35 17.46
C ASP A 231 7.50 -21.78 16.01
N THR A 232 8.75 -21.74 15.58
CA THR A 232 9.19 -22.11 14.23
C THR A 232 9.98 -23.40 14.19
N ARG A 233 9.92 -24.20 15.24
CA ARG A 233 10.61 -25.50 15.31
C ARG A 233 10.10 -26.44 14.22
N GLY A 234 11.02 -27.07 13.52
CA GLY A 234 10.70 -27.94 12.39
C GLY A 234 10.32 -27.23 11.08
N VAL A 235 10.14 -25.90 11.07
CA VAL A 235 9.95 -25.13 9.84
C VAL A 235 11.25 -25.14 9.03
N GLY A 236 11.15 -25.35 7.71
CA GLY A 236 12.30 -25.42 6.82
C GLY A 236 13.05 -24.09 6.68
N ASP A 237 14.34 -24.20 6.37
CA ASP A 237 15.23 -23.06 6.17
C ASP A 237 15.30 -22.64 4.70
N MET A 238 15.33 -21.34 4.47
CA MET A 238 15.74 -20.72 3.22
C MET A 238 17.05 -19.99 3.43
N THR A 239 18.01 -20.19 2.52
CA THR A 239 19.32 -19.54 2.58
C THR A 239 19.53 -18.64 1.37
N LEU A 240 19.92 -17.39 1.62
CA LEU A 240 20.38 -16.43 0.63
C LEU A 240 21.87 -16.19 0.83
N VAL A 241 22.59 -15.86 -0.23
CA VAL A 241 24.01 -15.47 -0.15
C VAL A 241 24.11 -13.97 -0.39
N ASN A 242 24.57 -13.23 0.61
CA ASN A 242 24.90 -11.82 0.44
C ASN A 242 26.29 -11.68 -0.23
N PRO A 243 26.33 -11.35 -1.54
CA PRO A 243 27.59 -11.32 -2.28
C PRO A 243 28.48 -10.13 -1.91
N LEU A 244 27.91 -9.06 -1.34
CA LEU A 244 28.62 -7.82 -1.01
C LEU A 244 29.17 -7.79 0.42
N SER A 245 28.94 -8.82 1.23
CA SER A 245 29.51 -8.93 2.57
C SER A 245 31.04 -8.95 2.55
N LYS A 246 31.67 -8.25 3.48
CA LYS A 246 33.15 -8.22 3.62
C LYS A 246 33.58 -9.03 4.85
N PRO A 247 34.74 -9.68 4.81
CA PRO A 247 35.73 -9.75 3.71
C PRO A 247 35.40 -10.75 2.61
N ARG A 248 34.28 -11.49 2.73
CA ARG A 248 33.79 -12.48 1.76
C ARG A 248 32.27 -12.60 1.79
N PRO A 249 31.61 -13.15 0.75
CA PRO A 249 30.19 -13.43 0.77
C PRO A 249 29.76 -14.23 2.00
N ARG A 250 28.57 -13.92 2.54
CA ARG A 250 28.01 -14.58 3.71
C ARG A 250 26.62 -15.14 3.42
N ALA A 251 26.35 -16.33 3.91
CA ALA A 251 25.01 -16.89 3.92
C ALA A 251 24.15 -16.17 4.96
N LYS A 252 22.86 -15.98 4.62
CA LYS A 252 21.81 -15.54 5.53
C LYS A 252 20.67 -16.55 5.45
N THR A 253 20.47 -17.27 6.55
CA THR A 253 19.41 -18.28 6.67
C THR A 253 18.25 -17.72 7.47
N PHE A 254 17.00 -18.08 7.11
CA PHE A 254 15.78 -17.73 7.81
C PHE A 254 14.72 -18.83 7.60
N ARG A 255 13.80 -18.94 8.56
CA ARG A 255 12.69 -19.90 8.46
C ARG A 255 11.69 -19.42 7.40
N MET A 256 11.33 -20.32 6.47
CA MET A 256 10.34 -20.04 5.42
C MET A 256 9.40 -21.22 5.25
N PRO A 257 8.15 -21.11 5.73
CA PRO A 257 7.16 -22.16 5.51
C PRO A 257 6.74 -22.18 4.05
N MET A 258 6.91 -23.32 3.39
CA MET A 258 6.49 -23.55 2.01
C MET A 258 5.13 -24.25 1.95
N PRO A 259 4.46 -24.22 0.79
CA PRO A 259 3.26 -25.02 0.59
C PRO A 259 3.51 -26.50 0.87
N PHE A 260 2.53 -27.12 1.53
CA PHE A 260 2.52 -28.55 1.90
C PHE A 260 3.59 -28.98 2.92
N ASP A 261 4.39 -28.07 3.46
CA ASP A 261 5.27 -28.39 4.58
C ASP A 261 4.46 -28.92 5.77
N LYS A 262 4.99 -29.99 6.39
CA LYS A 262 4.38 -30.61 7.56
C LYS A 262 4.38 -29.65 8.76
N HIS A 263 5.48 -28.93 8.95
CA HIS A 263 5.64 -28.00 10.06
C HIS A 263 5.47 -26.57 9.59
N GLN A 264 4.57 -25.85 10.25
CA GLN A 264 4.26 -24.44 10.00
C GLN A 264 4.59 -23.62 11.24
N PRO A 265 4.92 -22.33 11.11
CA PRO A 265 5.05 -21.44 12.26
C PRO A 265 3.75 -21.47 13.08
N GLN A 266 3.88 -21.58 14.40
CA GLN A 266 2.75 -21.58 15.31
C GLN A 266 2.90 -20.47 16.34
N THR A 267 1.81 -19.79 16.64
CA THR A 267 1.75 -18.85 17.76
C THR A 267 1.44 -19.61 19.02
N ARG A 268 2.31 -19.49 20.02
CA ARG A 268 2.10 -20.00 21.38
C ARG A 268 1.98 -18.86 22.36
N LEU A 269 1.30 -19.06 23.46
CA LEU A 269 1.19 -18.09 24.54
C LEU A 269 1.75 -18.70 25.82
N TYR A 270 2.61 -17.93 26.50
CA TYR A 270 3.12 -18.27 27.81
C TYR A 270 2.56 -17.30 28.84
N ARG A 271 2.17 -17.80 29.99
CA ARG A 271 1.73 -17.02 31.14
C ARG A 271 2.67 -17.22 32.32
N TYR A 272 2.88 -16.15 33.08
CA TYR A 272 3.65 -16.19 34.32
C TYR A 272 2.98 -15.35 35.40
N ASP A 273 2.58 -15.96 36.51
CA ASP A 273 2.04 -15.26 37.69
C ASP A 273 3.21 -14.82 38.58
N ALA A 274 3.42 -13.49 38.65
CA ALA A 274 4.53 -12.94 39.42
C ALA A 274 4.42 -13.12 40.92
N ARG A 275 3.21 -13.35 41.48
CA ARG A 275 2.98 -13.57 42.90
C ARG A 275 3.36 -14.97 43.31
N THR A 276 2.96 -15.94 42.50
CA THR A 276 3.21 -17.37 42.81
C THR A 276 4.54 -17.89 42.29
N GLY A 277 5.12 -17.16 41.28
CA GLY A 277 6.31 -17.61 40.55
C GLY A 277 6.03 -18.79 39.60
N GLN A 278 4.76 -19.12 39.36
CA GLN A 278 4.39 -20.22 38.46
C GLN A 278 4.17 -19.68 37.03
N GLY A 279 4.73 -20.38 36.06
CA GLY A 279 4.57 -20.11 34.66
C GLY A 279 4.37 -21.38 33.84
N GLY A 280 3.85 -21.21 32.62
CA GLY A 280 3.66 -22.31 31.69
C GLY A 280 3.00 -21.88 30.38
N MET A 281 3.09 -22.75 29.37
CA MET A 281 2.44 -22.57 28.09
C MET A 281 0.92 -22.64 28.23
N VAL A 282 0.22 -21.78 27.49
CA VAL A 282 -1.23 -21.82 27.33
C VAL A 282 -1.56 -22.69 26.12
N GLU A 283 -1.94 -23.90 26.34
CA GLU A 283 -2.15 -24.91 25.28
C GLU A 283 -3.37 -24.62 24.39
N GLU A 284 -4.38 -23.96 24.96
CA GLU A 284 -5.67 -23.69 24.31
C GLU A 284 -5.63 -22.62 23.20
N VAL A 285 -4.51 -21.90 23.02
CA VAL A 285 -4.43 -20.79 22.05
C VAL A 285 -4.45 -21.31 20.62
N ASN A 286 -3.64 -22.30 20.30
CA ASN A 286 -3.54 -22.87 18.96
C ASN A 286 -4.48 -24.07 18.81
N HIS A 287 -5.40 -23.99 17.83
CA HIS A 287 -6.41 -25.03 17.58
C HIS A 287 -6.31 -25.62 16.17
N PHE A 288 -5.99 -24.80 15.17
CA PHE A 288 -5.88 -25.23 13.79
C PHE A 288 -4.43 -25.62 13.46
N ASP A 289 -4.21 -26.86 13.04
CA ASP A 289 -2.89 -27.30 12.58
C ASP A 289 -2.46 -26.50 11.34
N GLY A 290 -1.28 -25.90 11.40
CA GLY A 290 -0.78 -25.02 10.37
C GLY A 290 -1.54 -23.70 10.19
N GLY A 291 -2.49 -23.40 11.07
CA GLY A 291 -3.23 -22.14 11.10
C GLY A 291 -2.43 -20.98 11.73
N SER A 292 -3.04 -19.81 11.76
CA SER A 292 -2.45 -18.63 12.40
C SER A 292 -3.29 -18.11 13.57
N VAL A 293 -2.62 -17.52 14.56
CA VAL A 293 -3.24 -16.89 15.73
C VAL A 293 -2.78 -15.43 15.81
N SER A 294 -3.69 -14.52 16.13
CA SER A 294 -3.39 -13.12 16.43
C SER A 294 -3.99 -12.75 17.78
N LEU A 295 -3.13 -12.47 18.75
CA LEU A 295 -3.50 -12.09 20.08
C LEU A 295 -3.72 -10.59 20.18
N GLN A 296 -4.75 -10.19 20.92
CA GLN A 296 -5.01 -8.79 21.24
C GLN A 296 -5.07 -8.66 22.77
N LEU A 297 -3.92 -8.39 23.36
CA LEU A 297 -3.79 -8.12 24.78
C LEU A 297 -4.22 -6.67 25.02
N ARG A 298 -5.40 -6.49 25.62
CA ARG A 298 -5.97 -5.18 25.96
C ARG A 298 -6.40 -5.16 27.42
N PRO A 299 -5.45 -5.00 28.35
CA PRO A 299 -5.71 -5.06 29.77
C PRO A 299 -6.72 -4.01 30.25
N ASP A 300 -6.76 -2.84 29.63
CA ASP A 300 -7.69 -1.74 29.88
C ASP A 300 -9.14 -2.04 29.49
N GLU A 301 -9.38 -2.98 28.60
CA GLU A 301 -10.71 -3.43 28.18
C GLU A 301 -11.28 -4.57 29.04
N GLY A 302 -10.50 -5.09 30.03
CA GLY A 302 -10.93 -6.13 30.95
C GLY A 302 -11.04 -7.55 30.36
N GLU A 303 -10.57 -7.77 29.12
CA GLU A 303 -10.65 -9.05 28.41
C GLU A 303 -9.40 -9.32 27.57
N VAL A 304 -9.04 -10.60 27.43
CA VAL A 304 -8.03 -11.04 26.47
C VAL A 304 -8.73 -11.79 25.35
N LEU A 305 -8.76 -11.16 24.18
CA LEU A 305 -9.33 -11.72 22.97
C LEU A 305 -8.22 -12.10 22.00
N PHE A 306 -8.47 -13.12 21.19
CA PHE A 306 -7.60 -13.49 20.09
C PHE A 306 -8.41 -14.04 18.92
N THR A 307 -7.86 -13.94 17.72
CA THR A 307 -8.39 -14.63 16.55
C THR A 307 -7.51 -15.79 16.18
N ARG A 308 -8.10 -16.88 15.71
CA ARG A 308 -7.38 -18.00 15.12
C ARG A 308 -8.01 -18.39 13.80
N ARG A 309 -7.17 -18.70 12.84
CA ARG A 309 -7.55 -18.92 11.44
C ARG A 309 -6.98 -20.25 10.97
N SER A 310 -7.79 -21.01 10.22
CA SER A 310 -7.36 -22.23 9.56
C SER A 310 -6.24 -21.99 8.54
N ARG A 311 -5.47 -23.02 8.22
CA ARG A 311 -4.35 -22.98 7.27
C ARG A 311 -4.80 -22.48 5.88
N LEU A 312 -5.95 -22.94 5.39
CA LEU A 312 -6.50 -22.52 4.10
C LEU A 312 -7.32 -21.21 4.18
N ALA A 313 -7.32 -20.57 5.34
CA ALA A 313 -8.04 -19.32 5.59
C ALA A 313 -9.55 -19.38 5.27
N ASP A 314 -10.16 -20.54 5.34
CA ASP A 314 -11.60 -20.76 5.14
C ASP A 314 -12.42 -20.67 6.44
N THR A 315 -11.73 -20.69 7.58
CA THR A 315 -12.34 -20.57 8.91
C THR A 315 -11.58 -19.59 9.78
N LEU A 316 -12.29 -18.67 10.40
CA LEU A 316 -11.79 -17.71 11.39
C LEU A 316 -12.64 -17.74 12.63
N GLN A 317 -12.01 -17.81 13.80
CA GLN A 317 -12.69 -17.75 15.09
C GLN A 317 -12.22 -16.56 15.91
N LEU A 318 -13.15 -15.89 16.58
CA LEU A 318 -12.86 -14.97 17.68
C LEU A 318 -13.02 -15.74 18.98
N CYS A 319 -11.99 -15.71 19.81
CA CYS A 319 -11.94 -16.43 21.07
C CYS A 319 -11.65 -15.47 22.22
N ARG A 320 -12.16 -15.84 23.42
CA ARG A 320 -11.81 -15.23 24.71
C ARG A 320 -10.89 -16.17 25.45
N LEU A 321 -9.82 -15.64 26.07
CA LEU A 321 -8.91 -16.38 26.92
C LEU A 321 -9.20 -16.06 28.40
N ASP A 322 -9.48 -17.07 29.20
CA ASP A 322 -9.40 -16.97 30.66
C ASP A 322 -7.92 -17.06 31.07
N VAL A 323 -7.35 -15.93 31.45
CA VAL A 323 -5.94 -15.82 31.82
C VAL A 323 -5.62 -16.63 33.07
N ALA A 324 -6.57 -16.77 34.00
CA ALA A 324 -6.36 -17.53 35.26
C ALA A 324 -6.23 -19.03 35.01
N THR A 325 -7.09 -19.57 34.16
CA THR A 325 -7.13 -21.03 33.88
C THR A 325 -6.37 -21.43 32.62
N GLY A 326 -6.08 -20.51 31.71
CA GLY A 326 -5.50 -20.78 30.38
C GLY A 326 -6.50 -21.39 29.39
N LYS A 327 -7.80 -21.45 29.73
CA LYS A 327 -8.82 -22.00 28.83
C LYS A 327 -9.35 -20.95 27.87
N SER A 328 -9.69 -21.37 26.66
CA SER A 328 -10.30 -20.50 25.63
C SER A 328 -11.77 -20.85 25.38
N GLN A 329 -12.55 -19.82 25.10
CA GLN A 329 -13.94 -19.93 24.67
C GLN A 329 -14.10 -19.33 23.28
N VAL A 330 -14.65 -20.07 22.31
CA VAL A 330 -15.04 -19.54 21.01
C VAL A 330 -16.27 -18.67 21.16
N LEU A 331 -16.19 -17.42 20.70
CA LEU A 331 -17.28 -16.46 20.68
C LEU A 331 -17.97 -16.42 19.32
N ILE A 332 -17.19 -16.29 18.25
CA ILE A 332 -17.71 -16.16 16.87
C ILE A 332 -16.90 -17.10 15.98
N THR A 333 -17.59 -17.80 15.08
CA THR A 333 -16.98 -18.59 14.01
C THR A 333 -17.47 -18.06 12.66
N GLU A 334 -16.55 -17.71 11.77
CA GLU A 334 -16.77 -17.40 10.37
C GLU A 334 -16.19 -18.54 9.55
N ALA A 335 -17.02 -19.19 8.72
CA ALA A 335 -16.58 -20.26 7.81
C ALA A 335 -17.08 -19.94 6.40
N ILE A 336 -16.17 -19.64 5.48
CA ILE A 336 -16.46 -19.15 4.13
C ILE A 336 -15.46 -19.78 3.14
N HIS A 337 -15.99 -20.47 2.13
CA HIS A 337 -15.20 -21.02 1.03
C HIS A 337 -15.16 -20.08 -0.19
N PRO A 338 -14.06 -20.05 -0.98
CA PRO A 338 -12.80 -20.80 -0.80
C PRO A 338 -11.93 -20.29 0.34
N HIS A 339 -12.01 -19.00 0.69
CA HIS A 339 -11.34 -18.39 1.84
C HIS A 339 -12.07 -17.11 2.27
N ILE A 340 -11.83 -16.68 3.50
CA ILE A 340 -12.27 -15.39 4.02
C ILE A 340 -11.50 -14.23 3.37
N ASN A 341 -12.05 -13.04 3.43
CA ASN A 341 -11.34 -11.82 3.02
C ASN A 341 -10.25 -11.46 4.04
N LEU A 342 -9.00 -11.76 3.71
CA LEU A 342 -7.86 -11.58 4.60
C LEU A 342 -7.51 -10.10 4.88
N THR A 343 -8.01 -9.19 4.06
CA THR A 343 -7.75 -7.74 4.17
C THR A 343 -8.74 -7.05 5.09
N LEU A 344 -10.02 -7.44 5.03
CA LEU A 344 -11.11 -6.69 5.66
C LEU A 344 -11.66 -7.35 6.93
N THR A 345 -11.49 -8.67 7.08
CA THR A 345 -12.04 -9.38 8.24
C THR A 345 -11.39 -8.89 9.54
N GLY A 346 -12.24 -8.58 10.52
CA GLY A 346 -11.79 -8.08 11.81
C GLY A 346 -12.95 -7.72 12.73
N TYR A 347 -12.62 -7.23 13.92
CA TYR A 347 -13.62 -6.87 14.92
C TYR A 347 -13.27 -5.59 15.69
N ARG A 348 -14.26 -5.05 16.39
CA ARG A 348 -14.11 -4.00 17.42
C ARG A 348 -14.90 -4.38 18.66
N LEU A 349 -14.28 -4.25 19.82
CA LEU A 349 -14.95 -4.42 21.11
C LEU A 349 -15.49 -3.04 21.56
N LEU A 350 -16.75 -3.00 21.99
CA LEU A 350 -17.39 -1.83 22.60
C LEU A 350 -17.22 -1.88 24.12
N ARG A 351 -17.32 -0.73 24.79
CA ARG A 351 -17.17 -0.60 26.26
C ARG A 351 -18.17 -1.46 27.06
N ASN A 352 -19.34 -1.70 26.47
CA ASN A 352 -20.37 -2.57 27.09
C ASN A 352 -20.13 -4.08 26.84
N GLY A 353 -19.01 -4.43 26.21
CA GLY A 353 -18.65 -5.80 25.87
C GLY A 353 -19.27 -6.34 24.59
N GLN A 354 -20.09 -5.56 23.89
CA GLN A 354 -20.60 -5.95 22.56
C GLN A 354 -19.47 -5.94 21.53
N ILE A 355 -19.62 -6.76 20.49
CA ILE A 355 -18.60 -6.97 19.47
C ILE A 355 -19.17 -6.56 18.11
N ILE A 356 -18.49 -5.66 17.41
CA ILE A 356 -18.73 -5.41 15.99
C ILE A 356 -17.81 -6.34 15.20
N TRP A 357 -18.41 -7.23 14.42
CA TRP A 357 -17.74 -8.22 13.59
C TRP A 357 -17.95 -7.92 12.11
N TRP A 358 -16.89 -8.04 11.32
CA TRP A 358 -16.98 -7.94 9.87
C TRP A 358 -17.17 -9.32 9.23
N SER A 359 -18.13 -9.45 8.30
CA SER A 359 -18.43 -10.69 7.57
C SER A 359 -18.90 -10.39 6.16
N GLU A 360 -18.55 -11.26 5.23
CA GLU A 360 -19.03 -11.24 3.84
C GLU A 360 -19.95 -12.41 3.51
N ARG A 361 -20.62 -12.96 4.50
CA ARG A 361 -21.54 -14.11 4.37
C ARG A 361 -22.67 -13.92 3.34
N THR A 362 -22.96 -12.68 2.98
CA THR A 362 -23.95 -12.31 1.96
C THR A 362 -23.34 -12.03 0.58
N GLY A 363 -22.04 -12.29 0.39
CA GLY A 363 -21.28 -11.97 -0.83
C GLY A 363 -20.56 -10.62 -0.80
N TYR A 364 -21.02 -9.70 0.04
CA TYR A 364 -20.43 -8.37 0.22
C TYR A 364 -20.15 -8.11 1.70
N GLY A 365 -19.03 -7.43 1.98
CA GLY A 365 -18.58 -7.16 3.34
C GLY A 365 -19.53 -6.26 4.11
N ALA A 366 -19.97 -6.69 5.29
CA ALA A 366 -20.84 -5.94 6.17
C ALA A 366 -20.42 -6.07 7.65
N TYR A 367 -20.81 -5.10 8.46
CA TYR A 367 -20.63 -5.16 9.90
C TYR A 367 -21.87 -5.72 10.58
N TYR A 368 -21.65 -6.59 11.58
CA TYR A 368 -22.65 -7.21 12.41
C TYR A 368 -22.38 -6.93 13.89
N LEU A 369 -23.40 -6.75 14.69
CA LEU A 369 -23.30 -6.56 16.13
C LEU A 369 -23.61 -7.87 16.86
N TYR A 370 -22.73 -8.25 17.76
CA TYR A 370 -22.88 -9.41 18.65
C TYR A 370 -22.90 -8.96 20.11
N ASP A 371 -23.53 -9.76 20.98
CA ASP A 371 -23.38 -9.56 22.41
C ASP A 371 -21.99 -10.04 22.90
N ARG A 372 -21.69 -9.84 24.18
CA ARG A 372 -20.42 -10.22 24.77
C ARG A 372 -20.13 -11.74 24.76
N ASN A 373 -21.16 -12.57 24.55
CA ASN A 373 -21.08 -14.03 24.54
C ASN A 373 -21.02 -14.60 23.11
N GLY A 374 -20.99 -13.73 22.09
CA GLY A 374 -20.91 -14.14 20.70
C GLY A 374 -22.26 -14.47 20.05
N LYS A 375 -23.39 -14.06 20.67
CA LYS A 375 -24.70 -14.18 20.04
C LYS A 375 -24.93 -12.99 19.12
N GLU A 376 -25.24 -13.25 17.86
CA GLU A 376 -25.59 -12.19 16.91
C GLU A 376 -26.85 -11.45 17.33
N LEU A 377 -26.78 -10.13 17.34
CA LEU A 377 -27.89 -9.24 17.66
C LEU A 377 -28.54 -8.67 16.39
N ARG A 378 -27.73 -8.22 15.43
CA ARG A 378 -28.19 -7.62 14.17
C ARG A 378 -27.08 -7.34 13.19
N GLN A 379 -27.44 -7.17 11.93
CA GLN A 379 -26.61 -6.53 10.91
C GLN A 379 -26.63 -5.01 11.11
N LEU A 380 -25.48 -4.35 11.01
CA LEU A 380 -25.35 -2.90 11.15
C LEU A 380 -25.35 -2.20 9.79
N THR A 381 -24.63 -2.72 8.81
CA THR A 381 -24.43 -2.07 7.51
C THR A 381 -25.06 -2.89 6.40
N SER A 382 -25.64 -2.22 5.40
CA SER A 382 -26.32 -2.87 4.27
C SER A 382 -26.21 -2.00 3.02
N GLY A 383 -26.41 -2.60 1.85
CA GLY A 383 -26.44 -1.91 0.56
C GLY A 383 -26.20 -2.87 -0.59
N HIS A 384 -26.77 -2.55 -1.76
CA HIS A 384 -26.53 -3.33 -2.98
C HIS A 384 -25.07 -3.16 -3.40
N GLU A 385 -24.35 -4.27 -3.54
CA GLU A 385 -22.91 -4.28 -3.91
C GLU A 385 -22.03 -3.36 -3.05
N LEU A 386 -22.44 -3.04 -1.81
CA LEU A 386 -21.68 -2.23 -0.87
C LEU A 386 -20.76 -3.12 -0.04
N VAL A 387 -19.46 -2.85 -0.10
CA VAL A 387 -18.47 -3.49 0.74
C VAL A 387 -18.05 -2.51 1.83
N ALA A 388 -18.56 -2.70 3.05
CA ALA A 388 -18.06 -2.00 4.23
C ALA A 388 -16.60 -2.43 4.47
N ALA A 389 -15.69 -1.49 4.68
CA ALA A 389 -14.25 -1.78 4.75
C ALA A 389 -13.63 -1.45 6.11
N HIS A 390 -13.43 -0.18 6.42
CA HIS A 390 -12.70 0.22 7.62
C HIS A 390 -13.59 1.05 8.54
N ILE A 391 -13.64 0.68 9.81
CA ILE A 391 -14.26 1.53 10.85
C ILE A 391 -13.36 2.74 11.06
N VAL A 392 -13.94 3.92 10.86
CA VAL A 392 -13.28 5.21 11.05
C VAL A 392 -13.52 5.74 12.46
N HIS A 393 -14.77 5.66 12.93
CA HIS A 393 -15.14 6.18 14.25
C HIS A 393 -16.36 5.45 14.81
N ILE A 394 -16.34 5.21 16.12
CA ILE A 394 -17.49 4.71 16.86
C ILE A 394 -17.78 5.73 17.97
N ASP A 395 -18.92 6.39 17.87
CA ASP A 395 -19.45 7.22 18.97
C ASP A 395 -20.47 6.39 19.76
N GLU A 396 -19.97 5.73 20.83
CA GLU A 396 -20.83 4.88 21.67
C GLU A 396 -21.90 5.69 22.44
N ARG A 397 -21.66 6.98 22.71
CA ARG A 397 -22.64 7.87 23.37
C ARG A 397 -23.77 8.24 22.42
N ALA A 398 -23.44 8.60 21.20
CA ALA A 398 -24.43 8.88 20.16
C ALA A 398 -25.02 7.60 19.56
N GLY A 399 -24.42 6.44 19.81
CA GLY A 399 -24.81 5.15 19.25
C GLY A 399 -24.62 5.07 17.73
N THR A 400 -23.49 5.62 17.20
CA THR A 400 -23.22 5.66 15.75
C THR A 400 -21.89 5.04 15.37
N LEU A 401 -21.87 4.44 14.19
CA LEU A 401 -20.70 3.88 13.51
C LEU A 401 -20.46 4.66 12.22
N THR A 402 -19.25 5.23 12.07
CA THR A 402 -18.78 5.81 10.81
C THR A 402 -17.74 4.88 10.17
N PHE A 403 -17.89 4.55 8.90
CA PHE A 403 -17.05 3.58 8.21
C PHE A 403 -16.77 3.98 6.76
N ALA A 404 -15.64 3.53 6.23
CA ALA A 404 -15.34 3.58 4.81
C ALA A 404 -16.00 2.40 4.10
N ALA A 405 -16.46 2.60 2.87
CA ALA A 405 -17.03 1.56 2.04
C ALA A 405 -16.70 1.79 0.55
N TYR A 406 -16.85 0.73 -0.22
CA TYR A 406 -16.63 0.68 -1.66
C TYR A 406 -17.86 0.13 -2.37
N GLY A 407 -18.04 0.44 -3.66
CA GLY A 407 -19.25 0.03 -4.39
C GLY A 407 -20.50 0.80 -3.96
N GLY A 408 -21.65 0.12 -3.94
CA GLY A 408 -22.93 0.68 -3.47
C GLY A 408 -23.58 1.68 -4.41
N GLY A 409 -23.23 1.70 -5.70
CA GLY A 409 -23.77 2.64 -6.67
C GLY A 409 -23.51 2.25 -8.12
N THR A 410 -23.85 3.14 -9.04
CA THR A 410 -23.67 2.94 -10.49
C THR A 410 -22.31 3.43 -11.01
N GLY A 411 -21.53 4.12 -10.20
CA GLY A 411 -20.23 4.68 -10.54
C GLY A 411 -19.06 3.70 -10.45
N ASN A 412 -17.85 4.26 -10.34
CA ASN A 412 -16.64 3.46 -10.18
C ASN A 412 -16.60 2.82 -8.77
N PRO A 413 -16.68 1.48 -8.66
CA PRO A 413 -16.77 0.79 -7.37
C PRO A 413 -15.45 0.83 -6.57
N TYR A 414 -14.37 1.30 -7.14
CA TYR A 414 -13.07 1.44 -6.46
C TYR A 414 -12.93 2.72 -5.63
N TYR A 415 -13.87 3.69 -5.77
CA TYR A 415 -13.84 4.90 -4.97
C TYR A 415 -14.26 4.64 -3.54
N ARG A 416 -13.43 5.04 -2.60
CA ARG A 416 -13.71 4.99 -1.17
C ARG A 416 -14.68 6.10 -0.81
N LYS A 417 -15.81 5.71 -0.26
CA LYS A 417 -16.85 6.62 0.26
C LYS A 417 -17.03 6.41 1.76
N TYR A 418 -17.48 7.42 2.47
CA TYR A 418 -17.74 7.33 3.91
C TYR A 418 -19.24 7.28 4.18
N TYR A 419 -19.60 6.41 5.09
CA TYR A 419 -20.96 6.18 5.53
C TYR A 419 -21.07 6.27 7.04
N GLN A 420 -22.27 6.59 7.52
CA GLN A 420 -22.62 6.55 8.94
C GLN A 420 -23.91 5.76 9.11
N VAL A 421 -23.99 4.96 10.21
CA VAL A 421 -25.17 4.17 10.58
C VAL A 421 -25.29 4.14 12.09
N GLY A 422 -26.51 3.99 12.60
CA GLY A 422 -26.74 3.75 14.04
C GLY A 422 -26.28 2.34 14.45
N LEU A 423 -25.80 2.19 15.70
CA LEU A 423 -25.50 0.87 16.29
C LEU A 423 -26.77 0.00 16.46
N ASN A 424 -27.96 0.59 16.23
CA ASN A 424 -29.22 -0.14 16.11
C ASN A 424 -29.48 -0.67 14.66
N GLY A 425 -28.55 -0.46 13.72
CA GLY A 425 -28.67 -0.87 12.31
C GLY A 425 -29.55 0.04 11.46
N LYS A 426 -29.98 1.20 11.96
CA LYS A 426 -30.89 2.11 11.25
C LYS A 426 -30.20 3.42 10.84
N GLY A 427 -30.80 4.13 9.88
CA GLY A 427 -30.36 5.46 9.47
C GLY A 427 -29.03 5.50 8.72
N GLN A 428 -28.67 4.45 7.99
CA GLN A 428 -27.47 4.47 7.16
C GLN A 428 -27.56 5.57 6.09
N ARG A 429 -26.52 6.37 6.00
CA ARG A 429 -26.39 7.47 5.01
C ARG A 429 -24.98 7.58 4.48
N CYS A 430 -24.83 7.95 3.21
CA CYS A 430 -23.55 8.30 2.61
C CYS A 430 -23.18 9.74 2.99
N LEU A 431 -21.98 9.93 3.52
CA LEU A 431 -21.44 11.24 3.89
C LEU A 431 -20.70 11.92 2.72
N THR A 432 -20.19 11.14 1.77
CA THR A 432 -19.38 11.59 0.63
C THR A 432 -19.94 11.00 -0.67
N PRO A 433 -21.05 11.55 -1.20
CA PRO A 433 -21.78 10.96 -2.36
C PRO A 433 -21.08 11.17 -3.70
N ASP A 434 -20.09 12.06 -3.78
CA ASP A 434 -19.40 12.41 -5.03
C ASP A 434 -18.74 11.19 -5.69
N GLU A 435 -18.64 11.19 -7.03
CA GLU A 435 -17.92 10.16 -7.78
C GLU A 435 -16.41 10.44 -7.79
N ALA A 436 -15.79 10.26 -6.61
CA ALA A 436 -14.36 10.42 -6.37
C ALA A 436 -13.90 9.54 -5.20
N ASP A 437 -12.60 9.34 -5.09
CA ASP A 437 -12.00 8.76 -3.89
C ASP A 437 -11.88 9.81 -2.79
N HIS A 438 -12.19 9.40 -1.58
CA HIS A 438 -12.15 10.26 -0.40
C HIS A 438 -11.21 9.70 0.65
N GLU A 439 -10.41 10.57 1.25
CA GLU A 439 -9.61 10.26 2.44
C GLU A 439 -10.04 11.17 3.59
N LEU A 440 -10.39 10.57 4.73
CA LEU A 440 -10.89 11.28 5.90
C LEU A 440 -9.93 11.11 7.06
N GLU A 441 -9.38 12.23 7.52
CA GLU A 441 -8.60 12.33 8.75
C GLU A 441 -9.45 13.01 9.83
N LEU A 442 -9.72 12.31 10.92
CA LEU A 442 -10.55 12.85 11.99
C LEU A 442 -9.79 13.82 12.89
N ALA A 443 -10.49 14.87 13.32
CA ALA A 443 -10.06 15.69 14.44
C ALA A 443 -9.95 14.85 15.73
N PRO A 444 -9.12 15.26 16.69
CA PRO A 444 -9.03 14.58 17.99
C PRO A 444 -10.39 14.48 18.71
N SER A 445 -11.31 15.42 18.46
CA SER A 445 -12.68 15.39 19.00
C SER A 445 -13.54 14.23 18.44
N GLY A 446 -13.19 13.67 17.28
CA GLY A 446 -14.00 12.67 16.59
C GLY A 446 -15.29 13.18 15.95
N GLU A 447 -15.57 14.48 16.01
CA GLU A 447 -16.85 15.06 15.55
C GLU A 447 -16.78 15.63 14.14
N VAL A 448 -15.59 15.98 13.70
CA VAL A 448 -15.29 16.55 12.37
C VAL A 448 -14.01 15.92 11.82
N GLY A 449 -13.79 16.04 10.53
CA GLY A 449 -12.56 15.59 9.91
C GLY A 449 -12.16 16.46 8.71
N LEU A 450 -10.92 16.25 8.26
CA LEU A 450 -10.41 16.76 6.99
C LEU A 450 -10.68 15.74 5.93
N LEU A 451 -11.30 16.16 4.85
CA LEU A 451 -11.65 15.32 3.70
C LEU A 451 -10.81 15.74 2.50
N THR A 452 -9.97 14.83 2.03
CA THR A 452 -9.29 14.95 0.74
C THR A 452 -10.11 14.21 -0.30
N THR A 453 -10.52 14.89 -1.35
CA THR A 453 -11.27 14.34 -2.48
C THR A 453 -10.44 14.41 -3.73
N SER A 454 -10.21 13.29 -4.41
CA SER A 454 -9.44 13.25 -5.65
C SER A 454 -9.83 12.08 -6.56
N ARG A 455 -9.35 12.10 -7.80
CA ARG A 455 -9.34 10.97 -8.73
C ARG A 455 -8.01 10.99 -9.48
N MET A 456 -7.73 9.97 -10.24
CA MET A 456 -6.54 9.96 -11.09
C MET A 456 -6.49 11.15 -12.06
N ASP A 457 -7.64 11.58 -12.57
CA ASP A 457 -7.80 12.73 -13.48
C ASP A 457 -8.20 14.02 -12.78
N LEU A 458 -8.33 14.03 -11.45
CA LEU A 458 -8.77 15.17 -10.64
C LEU A 458 -7.79 15.42 -9.49
N PRO A 459 -7.04 16.54 -9.52
CA PRO A 459 -6.17 16.94 -8.41
C PRO A 459 -6.91 17.09 -7.08
N PRO A 460 -6.19 16.99 -5.94
CA PRO A 460 -6.80 17.01 -4.62
C PRO A 460 -7.56 18.28 -4.31
N ARG A 461 -8.73 18.12 -3.69
CA ARG A 461 -9.57 19.17 -3.09
C ARG A 461 -9.70 18.87 -1.61
N TYR A 462 -9.56 19.88 -0.78
CA TYR A 462 -9.53 19.76 0.67
C TYR A 462 -10.75 20.40 1.28
N SER A 463 -11.51 19.63 2.05
CA SER A 463 -12.75 20.07 2.68
C SER A 463 -12.75 19.68 4.15
N THR A 464 -13.60 20.31 4.94
CA THR A 464 -13.97 19.80 6.28
C THR A 464 -15.26 19.03 6.18
N LEU A 465 -15.41 17.96 6.96
CA LEU A 465 -16.60 17.13 7.02
C LEU A 465 -17.07 16.99 8.47
N ALA A 466 -18.29 17.42 8.77
CA ALA A 466 -18.91 17.18 10.06
C ALA A 466 -19.57 15.79 10.09
N LEU A 467 -19.30 15.00 11.12
CA LEU A 467 -19.92 13.68 11.32
C LEU A 467 -21.28 13.78 11.99
N LYS A 468 -21.56 14.86 12.74
CA LYS A 468 -22.84 15.16 13.38
C LYS A 468 -23.64 16.16 12.55
N GLY A 469 -24.95 15.99 12.51
CA GLY A 469 -25.86 16.92 11.81
C GLY A 469 -25.98 16.64 10.29
N ARG A 470 -26.53 17.61 9.55
CA ARG A 470 -26.77 17.56 8.10
C ARG A 470 -25.78 18.41 7.29
N SER A 471 -24.78 19.04 7.92
CA SER A 471 -23.81 19.88 7.23
C SER A 471 -22.96 19.02 6.28
N GLY A 472 -22.89 19.43 5.03
CA GLY A 472 -22.02 18.83 4.01
C GLY A 472 -20.56 19.15 4.22
N ALA A 473 -19.73 18.80 3.26
CA ALA A 473 -18.32 19.16 3.22
C ALA A 473 -18.15 20.67 2.87
N HIS A 474 -17.29 21.36 3.61
CA HIS A 474 -16.94 22.77 3.35
C HIS A 474 -15.55 22.84 2.75
N LEU A 475 -15.47 23.19 1.45
CA LEU A 475 -14.20 23.36 0.75
C LEU A 475 -13.39 24.52 1.36
N PHE A 476 -12.13 24.29 1.66
CA PHE A 476 -11.23 25.34 2.16
C PHE A 476 -9.97 25.53 1.30
N ASP A 477 -9.54 24.51 0.54
CA ASP A 477 -8.40 24.62 -0.40
C ASP A 477 -8.50 23.59 -1.53
N SER A 478 -7.73 23.80 -2.60
CA SER A 478 -7.63 22.88 -3.73
C SER A 478 -6.35 23.11 -4.52
N ILE A 479 -5.87 22.04 -5.18
CA ILE A 479 -4.74 22.16 -6.11
C ILE A 479 -5.28 22.49 -7.50
N PRO A 480 -4.92 23.65 -8.09
CA PRO A 480 -5.38 24.03 -9.42
C PRO A 480 -4.83 23.06 -10.49
N ARG A 481 -5.72 22.45 -11.25
CA ARG A 481 -5.37 21.54 -12.34
C ARG A 481 -4.49 22.23 -13.39
N SER A 482 -4.82 23.46 -13.78
CA SER A 482 -4.08 24.25 -14.78
C SER A 482 -2.62 24.49 -14.39
N MET A 483 -2.34 24.63 -13.09
CA MET A 483 -0.98 24.78 -12.59
C MET A 483 -0.15 23.51 -12.81
N LEU A 484 -0.73 22.35 -12.53
CA LEU A 484 -0.06 21.06 -12.71
C LEU A 484 0.13 20.76 -14.20
N GLU A 485 -0.86 21.04 -15.03
CA GLU A 485 -0.76 20.88 -16.49
C GLU A 485 0.32 21.79 -17.09
N ALA A 486 0.41 23.04 -16.66
CA ALA A 486 1.49 23.94 -17.06
C ALA A 486 2.88 23.44 -16.63
N ALA A 487 2.97 22.72 -15.52
CA ALA A 487 4.20 22.10 -15.04
C ALA A 487 4.57 20.81 -15.80
N GLY A 488 3.64 20.19 -16.52
CA GLY A 488 3.88 18.96 -17.29
C GLY A 488 3.04 17.75 -16.87
N TRP A 489 2.19 17.89 -15.85
CA TRP A 489 1.25 16.83 -15.48
C TRP A 489 0.19 16.64 -16.56
N GLN A 490 -0.20 15.39 -16.81
CA GLN A 490 -1.23 15.03 -17.76
C GLN A 490 -2.29 14.19 -17.04
N ALA A 491 -3.56 14.54 -17.25
CA ALA A 491 -4.65 13.74 -16.73
C ALA A 491 -4.75 12.42 -17.52
N PRO A 492 -4.66 11.26 -16.85
CA PRO A 492 -4.93 9.99 -17.50
C PRO A 492 -6.43 9.83 -17.79
N GLU A 493 -6.75 8.88 -18.65
CA GLU A 493 -8.14 8.52 -18.97
C GLU A 493 -8.64 7.39 -18.07
N LEU A 494 -9.80 7.58 -17.46
CA LEU A 494 -10.48 6.52 -16.72
C LEU A 494 -11.27 5.66 -17.70
N VAL A 495 -10.96 4.35 -17.74
CA VAL A 495 -11.58 3.43 -18.68
C VAL A 495 -12.50 2.44 -17.97
N ARG A 496 -13.58 2.06 -18.66
CA ARG A 496 -14.48 0.99 -18.27
C ARG A 496 -14.66 0.05 -19.45
N VAL A 497 -14.32 -1.21 -19.26
CA VAL A 497 -14.41 -2.28 -20.25
C VAL A 497 -15.16 -3.47 -19.67
N LEU A 498 -15.48 -4.47 -20.47
CA LEU A 498 -16.07 -5.72 -19.98
C LEU A 498 -15.02 -6.82 -19.87
N SER A 499 -15.17 -7.68 -18.88
CA SER A 499 -14.41 -8.91 -18.73
C SER A 499 -14.49 -9.80 -19.97
N ALA A 500 -13.61 -10.80 -20.06
CA ALA A 500 -13.54 -11.71 -21.20
C ALA A 500 -14.85 -12.45 -21.51
N ASP A 501 -15.70 -12.69 -20.51
CA ASP A 501 -17.02 -13.28 -20.68
C ASP A 501 -18.13 -12.26 -21.06
N GLY A 502 -17.78 -10.98 -21.19
CA GLY A 502 -18.69 -9.91 -21.56
C GLY A 502 -19.70 -9.47 -20.48
N ARG A 503 -19.54 -9.91 -19.23
CA ARG A 503 -20.54 -9.73 -18.16
C ARG A 503 -20.12 -8.74 -17.09
N THR A 504 -18.88 -8.82 -16.62
CA THR A 504 -18.41 -8.04 -15.47
C THR A 504 -17.75 -6.76 -15.93
N PRO A 505 -18.17 -5.57 -15.45
CA PRO A 505 -17.45 -4.34 -15.75
C PRO A 505 -16.12 -4.31 -15.02
N LEU A 506 -15.06 -4.08 -15.79
CA LEU A 506 -13.70 -3.85 -15.32
C LEU A 506 -13.37 -2.36 -15.44
N TYR A 507 -12.62 -1.83 -14.49
CA TYR A 507 -12.23 -0.44 -14.44
C TYR A 507 -10.72 -0.33 -14.50
N GLY A 508 -10.23 0.72 -15.12
CA GLY A 508 -8.80 0.92 -15.29
C GLY A 508 -8.43 2.38 -15.53
N VAL A 509 -7.14 2.58 -15.70
CA VAL A 509 -6.54 3.87 -16.04
C VAL A 509 -5.67 3.69 -17.28
N LEU A 510 -5.89 4.54 -18.29
CA LEU A 510 -5.12 4.58 -19.53
C LEU A 510 -4.28 5.86 -19.57
N TYR A 511 -2.98 5.70 -19.60
CA TYR A 511 -2.01 6.76 -19.79
C TYR A 511 -1.73 6.89 -21.28
N ARG A 512 -1.74 8.12 -21.78
CA ARG A 512 -1.59 8.43 -23.20
C ARG A 512 -0.31 9.23 -23.44
N PRO A 513 0.35 9.08 -24.58
CA PRO A 513 1.43 9.99 -24.94
C PRO A 513 0.89 11.42 -25.07
N ALA A 514 1.72 12.40 -24.72
CA ALA A 514 1.34 13.82 -24.73
C ALA A 514 0.91 14.33 -26.11
N VAL A 515 1.49 13.77 -27.16
CA VAL A 515 1.17 14.10 -28.55
C VAL A 515 0.72 12.83 -29.26
N ILE A 516 -0.48 12.84 -29.82
CA ILE A 516 -1.05 11.76 -30.60
C ILE A 516 -1.25 12.24 -32.03
N ASP A 517 -0.61 11.56 -32.96
CA ASP A 517 -0.84 11.66 -34.40
C ASP A 517 -1.91 10.64 -34.79
N SER A 518 -3.08 11.13 -35.17
CA SER A 518 -4.23 10.27 -35.52
C SER A 518 -4.01 9.38 -36.76
N THR A 519 -2.96 9.63 -37.53
CA THR A 519 -2.60 8.84 -38.69
C THR A 519 -1.74 7.62 -38.34
N LYS A 520 -1.22 7.57 -37.10
CA LYS A 520 -0.34 6.50 -36.59
C LYS A 520 -1.06 5.58 -35.61
N ARG A 521 -0.53 4.37 -35.47
CA ARG A 521 -0.90 3.45 -34.38
C ARG A 521 0.26 3.33 -33.40
N TYR A 522 -0.05 3.23 -32.14
CA TYR A 522 0.90 3.27 -31.02
C TYR A 522 0.96 1.92 -30.31
N PRO A 523 2.12 1.48 -29.83
CA PRO A 523 2.23 0.36 -28.89
C PRO A 523 1.41 0.60 -27.64
N LEU A 524 1.00 -0.50 -26.99
CA LEU A 524 0.44 -0.45 -25.64
C LEU A 524 1.23 -1.36 -24.70
N ILE A 525 1.49 -0.88 -23.48
CA ILE A 525 2.14 -1.65 -22.41
C ILE A 525 1.12 -1.83 -21.29
N SER A 526 0.79 -3.08 -20.92
CA SER A 526 -0.06 -3.38 -19.77
C SER A 526 0.80 -3.54 -18.51
N ASN A 527 0.46 -2.79 -17.45
CA ASN A 527 1.02 -2.95 -16.12
C ASN A 527 0.07 -3.81 -15.30
N VAL A 528 0.53 -4.99 -14.86
CA VAL A 528 -0.35 -6.02 -14.30
C VAL A 528 0.07 -6.47 -12.90
N TYR A 529 -0.93 -6.85 -12.11
CA TYR A 529 -0.74 -7.55 -10.84
C TYR A 529 -1.96 -8.43 -10.54
N PRO A 530 -1.82 -9.76 -10.37
CA PRO A 530 -2.88 -10.63 -9.92
C PRO A 530 -2.92 -10.66 -8.39
N GLY A 531 -4.01 -11.03 -7.82
CA GLY A 531 -4.11 -11.36 -6.40
C GLY A 531 -5.25 -10.67 -5.69
N PRO A 532 -6.03 -11.45 -4.92
CA PRO A 532 -7.28 -10.98 -4.33
C PRO A 532 -7.09 -9.95 -3.21
N GLN A 533 -5.87 -9.82 -2.68
CA GLN A 533 -5.54 -8.91 -1.58
C GLN A 533 -5.12 -7.50 -2.04
N THR A 534 -4.97 -7.26 -3.34
CA THR A 534 -4.39 -6.02 -3.88
C THR A 534 -5.31 -5.34 -4.89
N ASP A 535 -5.45 -4.01 -4.77
CA ASP A 535 -5.94 -3.14 -5.83
C ASP A 535 -4.77 -2.67 -6.69
N LEU A 536 -4.73 -3.08 -7.94
CA LEU A 536 -3.76 -2.56 -8.90
C LEU A 536 -4.14 -1.17 -9.40
N VAL A 537 -5.43 -0.93 -9.60
CA VAL A 537 -5.92 0.31 -10.21
C VAL A 537 -5.85 1.44 -9.20
N PRO A 538 -5.07 2.49 -9.47
CA PRO A 538 -5.04 3.66 -8.62
C PRO A 538 -6.40 4.39 -8.66
N ARG A 539 -6.90 4.78 -7.50
CA ARG A 539 -8.22 5.41 -7.35
C ARG A 539 -8.15 6.91 -7.07
N SER A 540 -7.11 7.33 -6.39
CA SER A 540 -6.85 8.72 -6.02
C SER A 540 -5.79 9.34 -6.92
N PHE A 541 -5.66 10.65 -6.85
CA PHE A 541 -4.69 11.42 -7.63
C PHE A 541 -3.25 10.91 -7.44
N ALA A 542 -2.55 10.75 -8.56
CA ALA A 542 -1.12 10.52 -8.61
C ALA A 542 -0.46 11.40 -9.67
N LEU A 543 0.82 11.74 -9.48
CA LEU A 543 1.56 12.60 -10.42
C LEU A 543 2.00 11.85 -11.66
N ASP A 544 2.59 10.68 -11.49
CA ASP A 544 3.18 9.86 -12.58
C ASP A 544 2.80 8.36 -12.43
N ASP A 545 2.13 7.99 -11.33
CA ASP A 545 1.72 6.62 -11.01
C ASP A 545 2.83 5.59 -11.28
N ASN A 546 3.87 5.63 -10.46
CA ASN A 546 5.03 4.73 -10.56
C ASN A 546 5.76 4.78 -11.91
N GLY A 547 5.68 5.90 -12.62
CA GLY A 547 6.33 6.10 -13.91
C GLY A 547 5.49 5.73 -15.13
N ASN A 548 4.20 5.40 -14.96
CA ASN A 548 3.31 5.01 -16.06
C ASN A 548 3.09 6.15 -17.06
N GLN A 549 2.83 7.38 -16.58
CA GLN A 549 2.63 8.52 -17.48
C GLN A 549 3.93 8.91 -18.21
N SER A 550 5.06 8.92 -17.50
CA SER A 550 6.34 9.23 -18.12
C SER A 550 6.81 8.13 -19.09
N LEU A 551 6.44 6.87 -18.85
CA LEU A 551 6.64 5.78 -19.81
C LEU A 551 5.75 5.98 -21.06
N ALA A 552 4.49 6.36 -20.89
CA ALA A 552 3.58 6.64 -22.00
C ALA A 552 4.12 7.74 -22.90
N ASN A 553 4.74 8.78 -22.33
CA ASN A 553 5.33 9.90 -23.07
C ASN A 553 6.56 9.52 -23.91
N MET A 554 7.07 8.31 -23.79
CA MET A 554 8.06 7.75 -24.74
C MET A 554 7.44 7.32 -26.07
N GLY A 555 6.11 7.44 -26.25
CA GLY A 555 5.41 7.15 -27.51
C GLY A 555 4.56 5.88 -27.49
N CYS A 556 3.98 5.52 -26.35
CA CYS A 556 3.07 4.37 -26.21
C CYS A 556 1.86 4.72 -25.34
N TYR A 557 0.89 3.83 -25.30
CA TYR A 557 -0.14 3.79 -24.25
C TYR A 557 0.34 2.90 -23.11
N VAL A 558 -0.03 3.26 -21.86
CA VAL A 558 0.16 2.36 -20.71
C VAL A 558 -1.19 2.14 -20.06
N LEU A 559 -1.53 0.90 -19.75
CA LEU A 559 -2.82 0.49 -19.20
C LEU A 559 -2.65 -0.22 -17.85
N ASN A 560 -3.41 0.24 -16.87
CA ASN A 560 -3.69 -0.51 -15.64
C ASN A 560 -5.16 -0.88 -15.64
N VAL A 561 -5.50 -2.17 -15.61
CA VAL A 561 -6.88 -2.64 -15.48
C VAL A 561 -7.01 -3.69 -14.39
N ALA A 562 -8.04 -3.58 -13.56
CA ALA A 562 -8.34 -4.56 -12.52
C ALA A 562 -9.09 -5.76 -13.13
N ALA A 563 -8.35 -6.84 -13.42
CA ALA A 563 -8.95 -8.11 -13.83
C ALA A 563 -9.72 -8.77 -12.66
N ARG A 564 -10.67 -9.66 -12.96
CA ARG A 564 -11.31 -10.49 -11.95
C ARG A 564 -10.28 -11.36 -11.23
N GLY A 565 -10.49 -11.57 -9.94
CA GLY A 565 -9.53 -12.24 -9.04
C GLY A 565 -8.61 -11.27 -8.31
N SER A 566 -8.75 -9.95 -8.54
CA SER A 566 -8.07 -8.88 -7.79
C SER A 566 -9.08 -8.11 -6.93
N SER A 567 -8.57 -7.22 -6.07
CA SER A 567 -9.32 -6.28 -5.23
C SER A 567 -10.24 -6.88 -4.15
N PRO A 568 -9.84 -6.78 -2.89
CA PRO A 568 -10.67 -7.24 -1.77
C PRO A 568 -11.94 -6.40 -1.56
N PHE A 569 -12.12 -5.31 -2.32
CA PHE A 569 -13.20 -4.32 -2.16
C PHE A 569 -14.35 -4.48 -3.17
N ARG A 570 -14.30 -5.48 -4.04
CA ARG A 570 -15.29 -5.68 -5.10
C ARG A 570 -16.35 -6.75 -4.78
N GLY A 571 -16.36 -7.28 -3.57
CA GLY A 571 -17.19 -8.43 -3.20
C GLY A 571 -16.56 -9.77 -3.60
N ARG A 572 -17.11 -10.82 -2.98
CA ARG A 572 -16.48 -12.14 -2.94
C ARG A 572 -16.35 -12.80 -4.31
N ASP A 573 -17.40 -12.78 -5.13
CA ASP A 573 -17.38 -13.42 -6.45
C ASP A 573 -16.34 -12.81 -7.38
N PHE A 574 -16.04 -11.51 -7.21
CA PHE A 574 -15.02 -10.84 -7.98
C PHE A 574 -13.61 -11.23 -7.56
N TYR A 575 -13.26 -11.12 -6.27
CA TYR A 575 -11.89 -11.36 -5.85
C TYR A 575 -11.54 -12.86 -5.74
N CYS A 576 -12.52 -13.74 -5.51
CA CYS A 576 -12.33 -15.18 -5.50
C CYS A 576 -12.34 -15.82 -6.90
N TYR A 577 -12.62 -15.05 -7.96
CA TYR A 577 -12.78 -15.58 -9.33
C TYR A 577 -11.60 -16.44 -9.79
N SER A 578 -10.38 -16.07 -9.43
CA SER A 578 -9.16 -16.76 -9.86
C SER A 578 -8.58 -17.72 -8.84
N VAL A 579 -9.24 -17.96 -7.70
CA VAL A 579 -8.73 -18.89 -6.68
C VAL A 579 -8.57 -20.29 -7.27
N GLY A 580 -7.40 -20.90 -7.05
CA GLY A 580 -7.01 -22.17 -7.64
C GLY A 580 -6.51 -22.07 -9.09
N GLN A 581 -6.68 -20.93 -9.76
CA GLN A 581 -6.32 -20.68 -11.16
C GLN A 581 -5.69 -19.28 -11.35
N LEU A 582 -5.02 -18.76 -10.32
CA LEU A 582 -4.48 -17.39 -10.32
C LEU A 582 -3.47 -17.14 -11.45
N ARG A 583 -2.80 -18.19 -11.96
CA ARG A 583 -1.90 -18.09 -13.11
C ARG A 583 -2.63 -17.75 -14.41
N ASP A 584 -3.80 -18.34 -14.63
CA ASP A 584 -4.41 -18.41 -15.97
C ASP A 584 -5.64 -17.52 -16.12
N TYR A 585 -6.51 -17.41 -15.10
CA TYR A 585 -7.80 -16.74 -15.21
C TYR A 585 -7.74 -15.22 -15.42
N PRO A 586 -6.82 -14.47 -14.80
CA PRO A 586 -6.73 -13.02 -15.01
C PRO A 586 -6.30 -12.61 -16.42
N LEU A 587 -5.61 -13.52 -17.14
CA LEU A 587 -4.97 -13.20 -18.43
C LEU A 587 -5.95 -12.84 -19.54
N ALA A 588 -7.08 -13.53 -19.59
CA ALA A 588 -8.12 -13.28 -20.59
C ALA A 588 -8.77 -11.90 -20.43
N ASP A 589 -8.97 -11.46 -19.19
CA ASP A 589 -9.55 -10.14 -18.89
C ASP A 589 -8.61 -9.00 -19.34
N ASP A 590 -7.30 -9.10 -19.07
CA ASP A 590 -6.31 -8.12 -19.51
C ASP A 590 -6.24 -8.02 -21.04
N LYS A 591 -6.12 -9.16 -21.72
CA LYS A 591 -6.12 -9.21 -23.19
C LYS A 591 -7.39 -8.58 -23.78
N THR A 592 -8.56 -8.96 -23.27
CA THR A 592 -9.84 -8.45 -23.75
C THR A 592 -10.01 -6.96 -23.50
N ALA A 593 -9.51 -6.45 -22.37
CA ALA A 593 -9.50 -5.02 -22.07
C ALA A 593 -8.68 -4.25 -23.11
N ILE A 594 -7.48 -4.71 -23.46
CA ILE A 594 -6.63 -4.11 -24.50
C ILE A 594 -7.37 -4.10 -25.85
N GLU A 595 -7.97 -5.24 -26.25
CA GLU A 595 -8.71 -5.35 -27.51
C GLU A 595 -9.94 -4.41 -27.57
N GLN A 596 -10.63 -4.19 -26.44
CA GLN A 596 -11.75 -3.25 -26.39
C GLN A 596 -11.26 -1.80 -26.50
N ILE A 597 -10.20 -1.42 -25.81
CA ILE A 597 -9.62 -0.07 -25.87
C ILE A 597 -9.08 0.24 -27.26
N ALA A 598 -8.49 -0.75 -27.95
CA ALA A 598 -7.98 -0.58 -29.31
C ALA A 598 -9.08 -0.27 -30.35
N LYS A 599 -10.37 -0.51 -30.04
CA LYS A 599 -11.50 -0.11 -30.92
C LYS A 599 -11.74 1.40 -30.94
N THR A 600 -11.33 2.11 -29.89
CA THR A 600 -11.58 3.55 -29.72
C THR A 600 -10.30 4.39 -29.72
N HIS A 601 -9.15 3.75 -29.61
CA HIS A 601 -7.83 4.39 -29.56
C HIS A 601 -6.93 3.85 -30.69
N PRO A 602 -6.00 4.65 -31.21
CA PRO A 602 -5.09 4.23 -32.27
C PRO A 602 -3.97 3.30 -31.74
N ILE A 603 -4.37 2.17 -31.18
CA ILE A 603 -3.46 1.16 -30.62
C ILE A 603 -3.11 0.12 -31.69
N ASP A 604 -1.82 -0.25 -31.72
CA ASP A 604 -1.28 -1.31 -32.58
C ASP A 604 -1.27 -2.62 -31.80
N LEU A 605 -2.19 -3.51 -32.12
CA LEU A 605 -2.32 -4.83 -31.48
C LEU A 605 -1.15 -5.79 -31.81
N ASP A 606 -0.32 -5.46 -32.81
CA ASP A 606 0.91 -6.21 -33.09
C ASP A 606 2.11 -5.76 -32.25
N ARG A 607 1.95 -4.68 -31.46
CA ARG A 607 2.98 -4.13 -30.59
C ARG A 607 2.44 -3.97 -29.14
N ILE A 608 2.16 -5.09 -28.49
CA ILE A 608 1.70 -5.13 -27.10
C ILE A 608 2.84 -5.58 -26.19
N GLY A 609 3.13 -4.74 -25.18
CA GLY A 609 4.02 -5.05 -24.07
C GLY A 609 3.27 -5.36 -22.79
N ILE A 610 3.95 -5.96 -21.83
CA ILE A 610 3.41 -6.28 -20.51
C ILE A 610 4.50 -6.22 -19.45
N TYR A 611 4.23 -5.67 -18.28
CA TYR A 611 5.17 -5.72 -17.17
C TYR A 611 4.48 -5.79 -15.82
N GLY A 612 5.22 -6.27 -14.83
CA GLY A 612 4.77 -6.28 -13.45
C GLY A 612 5.87 -6.74 -12.49
N HIS A 613 5.66 -6.44 -11.23
CA HIS A 613 6.55 -6.80 -10.14
C HIS A 613 5.90 -7.85 -9.24
N SER A 614 6.69 -8.76 -8.63
CA SER A 614 6.18 -9.77 -7.71
C SER A 614 5.13 -10.69 -8.38
N GLY A 615 3.91 -10.79 -7.86
CA GLY A 615 2.79 -11.43 -8.56
C GLY A 615 2.58 -10.93 -9.99
N GLY A 616 2.87 -9.64 -10.26
CA GLY A 616 2.82 -9.07 -11.61
C GLY A 616 3.90 -9.63 -12.53
N GLY A 617 5.10 -9.92 -12.02
CA GLY A 617 6.16 -10.62 -12.78
C GLY A 617 5.73 -12.05 -13.12
N PHE A 618 5.07 -12.74 -12.20
CA PHE A 618 4.46 -14.04 -12.44
C PHE A 618 3.39 -13.98 -13.55
N GLN A 619 2.48 -13.00 -13.49
CA GLN A 619 1.44 -12.78 -14.49
C GLN A 619 2.03 -12.40 -15.86
N THR A 620 3.06 -11.54 -15.90
CA THR A 620 3.78 -11.16 -17.12
C THR A 620 4.27 -12.40 -17.86
N MET A 621 4.98 -13.30 -17.18
CA MET A 621 5.48 -14.53 -17.79
C MET A 621 4.34 -15.46 -18.23
N ALA A 622 3.28 -15.60 -17.42
CA ALA A 622 2.12 -16.41 -17.78
C ALA A 622 1.44 -15.88 -19.04
N ALA A 623 1.25 -14.56 -19.16
CA ALA A 623 0.64 -13.91 -20.32
C ALA A 623 1.49 -14.08 -21.60
N MET A 624 2.79 -13.83 -21.50
CA MET A 624 3.75 -13.99 -22.62
C MET A 624 3.74 -15.41 -23.20
N CYS A 625 3.50 -16.41 -22.36
CA CYS A 625 3.50 -17.81 -22.78
C CYS A 625 2.12 -18.34 -23.15
N THR A 626 1.04 -17.79 -22.60
CA THR A 626 -0.34 -18.20 -22.91
C THR A 626 -0.82 -17.55 -24.19
N TYR A 627 -0.45 -16.29 -24.43
CA TYR A 627 -0.77 -15.53 -25.64
C TYR A 627 0.51 -15.04 -26.36
N PRO A 628 1.37 -15.97 -26.84
CA PRO A 628 2.71 -15.62 -27.37
C PRO A 628 2.68 -14.81 -28.66
N ASP A 629 1.55 -14.83 -29.38
CA ASP A 629 1.34 -14.03 -30.59
C ASP A 629 0.70 -12.66 -30.29
N PHE A 630 0.28 -12.41 -29.06
CA PHE A 630 -0.30 -11.14 -28.62
C PHE A 630 0.69 -10.27 -27.85
N TYR A 631 1.28 -10.78 -26.75
CA TYR A 631 2.29 -10.04 -25.99
C TYR A 631 3.68 -10.26 -26.60
N LYS A 632 4.29 -9.18 -27.10
CA LYS A 632 5.57 -9.21 -27.84
C LYS A 632 6.78 -8.96 -26.95
N VAL A 633 6.63 -8.13 -25.92
CA VAL A 633 7.72 -7.72 -25.02
C VAL A 633 7.24 -7.78 -23.58
N GLY A 634 7.96 -8.48 -22.70
CA GLY A 634 7.60 -8.63 -21.29
C GLY A 634 8.75 -8.30 -20.35
N PHE A 635 8.46 -7.55 -19.28
CA PHE A 635 9.42 -7.22 -18.24
C PHE A 635 8.89 -7.77 -16.90
N ALA A 636 9.46 -8.89 -16.45
CA ALA A 636 9.03 -9.64 -15.26
C ALA A 636 10.01 -9.43 -14.10
N ALA A 637 9.57 -8.67 -13.09
CA ALA A 637 10.41 -8.32 -11.95
C ALA A 637 10.03 -9.11 -10.69
N SER A 638 11.02 -9.72 -10.01
CA SER A 638 10.89 -10.45 -8.73
C SER A 638 9.70 -11.42 -8.70
N GLY A 639 9.41 -12.09 -9.83
CA GLY A 639 8.22 -12.91 -10.00
C GLY A 639 8.28 -14.22 -9.21
N ASN A 640 7.18 -14.57 -8.55
CA ASN A 640 7.00 -15.84 -7.86
C ASN A 640 6.67 -16.98 -8.84
N HIS A 641 7.59 -17.23 -9.77
CA HIS A 641 7.43 -18.16 -10.90
C HIS A 641 7.20 -19.62 -10.49
N ASP A 642 7.66 -19.99 -9.31
CA ASP A 642 7.42 -21.28 -8.67
C ASP A 642 6.84 -21.11 -7.28
N ASN A 643 5.52 -21.07 -7.19
CA ASN A 643 4.82 -20.89 -5.93
C ASN A 643 4.92 -22.11 -4.98
N ASN A 644 5.56 -23.23 -5.41
CA ASN A 644 5.85 -24.37 -4.52
C ASN A 644 7.06 -24.10 -3.60
N ILE A 645 7.89 -23.10 -3.91
CA ILE A 645 9.00 -22.63 -3.06
C ILE A 645 8.79 -21.21 -2.55
N TYR A 646 7.54 -20.78 -2.49
CA TYR A 646 7.14 -19.48 -1.96
C TYR A 646 6.36 -19.68 -0.66
N ILE A 647 5.91 -18.59 -0.04
CA ILE A 647 5.21 -18.66 1.26
C ILE A 647 3.92 -19.47 1.16
N ASN A 648 3.70 -20.36 2.13
CA ASN A 648 2.63 -21.35 2.13
C ASN A 648 1.23 -20.78 1.90
N TRP A 649 0.86 -19.70 2.61
CA TRP A 649 -0.49 -19.14 2.51
C TRP A 649 -0.81 -18.62 1.10
N TRP A 650 0.15 -17.99 0.40
CA TRP A 650 -0.05 -17.56 -1.00
C TRP A 650 -0.23 -18.77 -1.92
N GLY A 651 0.67 -19.75 -1.78
CA GLY A 651 0.64 -20.94 -2.61
C GLY A 651 -0.63 -21.78 -2.40
N GLU A 652 -0.99 -22.05 -1.17
CA GLU A 652 -2.12 -22.92 -0.85
C GLU A 652 -3.48 -22.22 -0.97
N VAL A 653 -3.59 -20.99 -0.46
CA VAL A 653 -4.89 -20.29 -0.41
C VAL A 653 -5.31 -19.76 -1.78
N PHE A 654 -4.39 -19.17 -2.54
CA PHE A 654 -4.75 -18.52 -3.80
C PHE A 654 -4.47 -19.38 -5.04
N HIS A 655 -3.42 -20.20 -5.05
CA HIS A 655 -3.05 -21.02 -6.21
C HIS A 655 -3.61 -22.42 -6.19
N GLY A 656 -4.08 -22.89 -5.04
CA GLY A 656 -4.75 -24.18 -4.90
C GLY A 656 -3.92 -25.30 -4.32
N SER A 657 -4.61 -26.40 -4.05
CA SER A 657 -4.11 -27.62 -3.43
C SER A 657 -4.76 -28.83 -4.12
N PRO A 658 -4.09 -29.94 -4.35
CA PRO A 658 -2.71 -30.29 -3.95
C PRO A 658 -1.61 -29.87 -4.94
N LYS A 659 -1.96 -29.26 -6.06
CA LYS A 659 -0.97 -28.85 -7.10
C LYS A 659 -1.06 -27.36 -7.37
N ILE A 660 0.08 -26.69 -7.31
CA ILE A 660 0.21 -25.26 -7.62
C ILE A 660 0.78 -25.09 -9.03
N PRO A 661 0.03 -24.47 -9.97
CA PRO A 661 0.55 -24.18 -11.31
C PRO A 661 1.72 -23.20 -11.27
N THR A 662 2.77 -23.46 -12.07
CA THR A 662 3.96 -22.63 -12.19
C THR A 662 4.07 -22.01 -13.57
N THR A 663 4.86 -20.94 -13.72
CA THR A 663 5.21 -20.43 -15.07
C THR A 663 6.39 -21.18 -15.68
N ILE A 664 7.11 -21.99 -14.91
CA ILE A 664 8.25 -22.79 -15.37
C ILE A 664 7.83 -23.77 -16.48
N GLU A 665 6.69 -24.43 -16.30
CA GLU A 665 6.14 -25.37 -17.27
C GLU A 665 5.68 -24.72 -18.59
N LEU A 666 5.48 -23.39 -18.58
CA LEU A 666 5.11 -22.61 -19.76
C LEU A 666 6.32 -22.14 -20.58
N ALA A 667 7.53 -22.21 -20.05
CA ALA A 667 8.75 -21.68 -20.66
C ALA A 667 8.94 -22.06 -22.16
N PRO A 668 8.63 -23.30 -22.62
CA PRO A 668 8.77 -23.65 -24.03
C PRO A 668 7.89 -22.83 -24.98
N ARG A 669 6.83 -22.21 -24.50
CA ARG A 669 5.87 -21.44 -25.32
C ARG A 669 6.31 -20.00 -25.57
N LEU A 670 7.34 -19.49 -24.88
CA LEU A 670 7.82 -18.11 -25.05
C LEU A 670 8.23 -17.86 -26.52
N ARG A 671 7.75 -16.75 -27.09
CA ARG A 671 8.11 -16.27 -28.44
C ARG A 671 8.65 -14.84 -28.44
N GLY A 672 8.12 -13.99 -27.59
CA GLY A 672 8.48 -12.57 -27.49
C GLY A 672 9.81 -12.33 -26.78
N LYS A 673 10.16 -11.05 -26.63
CA LYS A 673 11.32 -10.57 -25.86
C LYS A 673 10.98 -10.54 -24.37
N LEU A 674 11.82 -11.12 -23.54
CA LEU A 674 11.60 -11.20 -22.10
C LEU A 674 12.82 -10.70 -21.34
N MET A 675 12.60 -9.76 -20.40
CA MET A 675 13.55 -9.41 -19.35
C MET A 675 13.09 -10.04 -18.02
N LEU A 676 13.99 -10.73 -17.35
CA LEU A 676 13.83 -11.19 -15.97
C LEU A 676 14.71 -10.34 -15.06
N THR A 677 14.14 -9.78 -14.00
CA THR A 677 14.91 -9.07 -12.95
C THR A 677 14.60 -9.63 -11.58
N VAL A 678 15.59 -9.60 -10.68
CA VAL A 678 15.42 -10.10 -9.31
C VAL A 678 16.39 -9.44 -8.35
N GLY A 679 15.98 -9.26 -7.09
CA GLY A 679 16.84 -8.86 -5.99
C GLY A 679 17.62 -10.07 -5.44
N GLY A 680 18.95 -9.97 -5.34
CA GLY A 680 19.80 -11.05 -4.84
C GLY A 680 19.57 -11.41 -3.37
N MET A 681 19.03 -10.46 -2.60
CA MET A 681 18.71 -10.60 -1.17
C MET A 681 17.20 -10.60 -0.91
N ASP A 682 16.41 -10.95 -1.92
CA ASP A 682 14.95 -11.06 -1.79
C ASP A 682 14.57 -12.20 -0.83
N ASN A 683 14.07 -11.83 0.34
CA ASN A 683 13.61 -12.76 1.37
C ASN A 683 12.07 -12.89 1.41
N ASN A 684 11.37 -12.26 0.47
CA ASN A 684 9.93 -12.42 0.24
C ASN A 684 9.70 -13.44 -0.87
N VAL A 685 10.08 -13.11 -2.12
CA VAL A 685 10.08 -14.05 -3.25
C VAL A 685 11.52 -14.50 -3.51
N PRO A 686 11.92 -15.70 -3.06
CA PRO A 686 13.32 -16.12 -3.16
C PRO A 686 13.83 -16.06 -4.60
N PRO A 687 15.06 -15.57 -4.84
CA PRO A 687 15.68 -15.52 -6.18
C PRO A 687 15.67 -16.87 -6.91
N ALA A 688 15.64 -17.95 -6.15
CA ALA A 688 15.50 -19.31 -6.67
C ALA A 688 14.27 -19.49 -7.57
N SER A 689 13.17 -18.75 -7.31
CA SER A 689 11.98 -18.76 -8.16
C SER A 689 12.29 -18.28 -9.59
N THR A 690 13.01 -17.16 -9.72
CA THR A 690 13.46 -16.63 -11.02
C THR A 690 14.55 -17.52 -11.65
N TYR A 691 15.49 -18.06 -10.87
CA TYR A 691 16.55 -18.95 -11.39
C TYR A 691 15.98 -20.25 -11.95
N ARG A 692 14.94 -20.84 -11.33
CA ARG A 692 14.25 -22.02 -11.87
C ARG A 692 13.59 -21.72 -13.22
N LEU A 693 12.95 -20.56 -13.37
CA LEU A 693 12.40 -20.14 -14.65
C LEU A 693 13.50 -19.92 -15.70
N ALA A 694 14.57 -19.20 -15.34
CA ALA A 694 15.72 -18.99 -16.24
C ALA A 694 16.29 -20.33 -16.74
N GLN A 695 16.48 -21.32 -15.84
CA GLN A 695 16.94 -22.65 -16.20
C GLN A 695 15.96 -23.39 -17.15
N ALA A 696 14.65 -23.21 -16.95
CA ALA A 696 13.65 -23.80 -17.85
C ALA A 696 13.68 -23.16 -19.25
N LEU A 697 13.86 -21.84 -19.32
CA LEU A 697 14.04 -21.13 -20.59
C LEU A 697 15.30 -21.58 -21.34
N ILE A 698 16.43 -21.72 -20.62
CA ILE A 698 17.69 -22.25 -21.20
C ILE A 698 17.47 -23.66 -21.75
N LYS A 699 16.86 -24.56 -20.98
CA LYS A 699 16.55 -25.94 -21.45
C LYS A 699 15.62 -25.96 -22.66
N ALA A 700 14.71 -24.99 -22.75
CA ALA A 700 13.79 -24.85 -23.88
C ALA A 700 14.41 -24.12 -25.10
N GLY A 701 15.68 -23.69 -25.02
CA GLY A 701 16.34 -22.92 -26.06
C GLY A 701 15.72 -21.55 -26.33
N LYS A 702 15.12 -20.92 -25.30
CA LYS A 702 14.44 -19.63 -25.42
C LYS A 702 15.38 -18.50 -25.01
N PRO A 703 15.63 -17.49 -25.87
CA PRO A 703 16.44 -16.34 -25.50
C PRO A 703 15.65 -15.42 -24.56
N PHE A 704 16.33 -14.88 -23.55
CA PHE A 704 15.83 -13.88 -22.61
C PHE A 704 16.98 -13.03 -22.09
N GLU A 705 16.66 -11.87 -21.56
CA GLU A 705 17.59 -11.02 -20.82
C GLU A 705 17.40 -11.22 -19.31
N PHE A 706 18.49 -11.08 -18.56
CA PHE A 706 18.48 -11.30 -17.13
C PHE A 706 19.28 -10.20 -16.42
N PHE A 707 18.69 -9.56 -15.41
CA PHE A 707 19.36 -8.57 -14.60
C PHE A 707 19.20 -8.83 -13.10
N LEU A 708 20.32 -8.97 -12.40
CA LEU A 708 20.37 -9.18 -10.96
C LEU A 708 20.72 -7.86 -10.25
N PHE A 709 19.93 -7.48 -9.26
CA PHE A 709 20.24 -6.43 -8.29
C PHE A 709 20.88 -7.09 -7.06
N PRO A 710 22.23 -7.07 -6.88
CA PRO A 710 22.91 -8.01 -5.99
C PRO A 710 22.55 -7.90 -4.51
N ASP A 711 22.27 -6.69 -4.01
CA ASP A 711 21.96 -6.40 -2.60
C ASP A 711 20.49 -5.99 -2.37
N ALA A 712 19.71 -5.85 -3.45
CA ALA A 712 18.29 -5.50 -3.34
C ALA A 712 17.50 -6.65 -2.72
N ARG A 713 16.50 -6.27 -1.91
CA ARG A 713 15.47 -7.16 -1.40
C ARG A 713 14.35 -7.30 -2.45
N HIS A 714 13.11 -7.51 -1.97
CA HIS A 714 11.96 -7.69 -2.86
C HIS A 714 11.61 -6.43 -3.65
N ASP A 715 11.74 -5.28 -3.02
CA ASP A 715 11.53 -3.99 -3.67
C ASP A 715 12.76 -3.59 -4.50
N LEU A 716 12.56 -3.43 -5.81
CA LEU A 716 13.57 -3.03 -6.78
C LEU A 716 13.47 -1.56 -7.18
N GLU A 717 12.47 -0.83 -6.65
CA GLU A 717 12.22 0.57 -7.03
C GLU A 717 13.48 1.42 -6.83
N SER A 718 13.96 1.92 -7.93
CA SER A 718 15.13 2.80 -8.00
C SER A 718 15.18 3.47 -9.36
N PRO A 719 15.90 4.59 -9.50
CA PRO A 719 16.13 5.17 -10.82
C PRO A 719 16.75 4.19 -11.81
N TYR A 720 17.61 3.30 -11.32
CA TYR A 720 18.23 2.27 -12.17
C TYR A 720 17.20 1.26 -12.71
N TYR A 721 16.30 0.78 -11.85
CA TYR A 721 15.21 -0.11 -12.26
C TYR A 721 14.30 0.55 -13.31
N THR A 722 13.90 1.79 -13.08
CA THR A 722 13.08 2.57 -14.02
C THR A 722 13.79 2.79 -15.34
N GLY A 723 15.09 3.10 -15.31
CA GLY A 723 15.92 3.23 -16.51
C GLY A 723 16.02 1.92 -17.30
N LEU A 724 16.22 0.79 -16.62
CA LEU A 724 16.28 -0.53 -17.23
C LEU A 724 14.96 -0.90 -17.93
N LEU A 725 13.83 -0.68 -17.26
CA LEU A 725 12.49 -0.92 -17.80
C LEU A 725 12.23 -0.06 -19.06
N ARG A 726 12.51 1.24 -18.99
CA ARG A 726 12.34 2.17 -20.12
C ARG A 726 13.23 1.78 -21.30
N ARG A 727 14.48 1.43 -21.04
CA ARG A 727 15.41 0.99 -22.09
C ARG A 727 14.92 -0.28 -22.77
N PHE A 728 14.50 -1.27 -22.01
CA PHE A 728 14.03 -2.54 -22.54
C PHE A 728 12.82 -2.37 -23.47
N PHE A 729 11.79 -1.61 -23.04
CA PHE A 729 10.66 -1.31 -23.91
C PHE A 729 11.04 -0.36 -25.04
N GLY A 730 11.90 0.62 -24.81
CA GLY A 730 12.41 1.53 -25.82
C GLY A 730 13.06 0.79 -26.98
N GLU A 731 13.92 -0.18 -26.67
CA GLU A 731 14.66 -0.98 -27.65
C GLU A 731 13.75 -1.99 -28.37
N HIS A 732 12.97 -2.78 -27.62
CA HIS A 732 12.31 -3.97 -28.18
C HIS A 732 10.86 -3.77 -28.60
N LEU A 733 10.16 -2.72 -28.11
CA LEU A 733 8.75 -2.45 -28.43
C LEU A 733 8.55 -1.14 -29.19
N LEU A 734 9.25 -0.08 -28.75
CA LEU A 734 9.12 1.25 -29.34
C LEU A 734 10.10 1.43 -30.51
N HIS A 735 11.14 0.60 -30.60
CA HIS A 735 12.21 0.66 -31.61
C HIS A 735 12.90 2.03 -31.67
N LEU A 736 13.19 2.58 -30.47
CA LEU A 736 13.85 3.86 -30.35
C LEU A 736 15.26 3.84 -30.94
N SER A 737 15.69 4.98 -31.50
CA SER A 737 17.05 5.15 -32.00
C SER A 737 18.10 5.01 -30.90
N ALA A 738 19.34 4.70 -31.27
CA ALA A 738 20.46 4.67 -30.32
C ALA A 738 20.66 6.04 -29.63
N GLU A 739 20.34 7.14 -30.31
CA GLU A 739 20.37 8.50 -29.76
C GLU A 739 19.28 8.68 -28.69
N ASP A 740 18.03 8.29 -28.97
CA ASP A 740 16.94 8.34 -27.98
C ASP A 740 17.23 7.53 -26.74
N LEU A 741 17.78 6.31 -26.89
CA LEU A 741 18.14 5.45 -25.76
C LEU A 741 19.20 6.04 -24.84
N GLN A 742 20.05 6.96 -25.33
CA GLN A 742 21.05 7.66 -24.49
C GLN A 742 20.42 8.68 -23.54
N HIS A 743 19.20 9.16 -23.81
CA HIS A 743 18.47 10.07 -22.93
C HIS A 743 17.85 9.38 -21.71
N ILE A 744 17.81 8.04 -21.66
CA ILE A 744 17.28 7.30 -20.53
C ILE A 744 18.25 7.37 -19.35
N SER A 745 17.77 7.96 -18.24
CA SER A 745 18.55 8.09 -17.01
C SER A 745 18.46 6.83 -16.14
N TYR A 746 19.58 6.52 -15.50
CA TYR A 746 19.71 5.47 -14.47
C TYR A 746 20.01 6.04 -13.08
N LYS A 747 19.93 7.38 -12.92
CA LYS A 747 20.23 8.11 -11.69
C LYS A 747 19.07 8.97 -11.26
#